data_5391d2de1f5c01a913cc775ce5b686af
#
_entry.id   5391d2de1f5c01a913cc775ce5b686af
#
_cell.length_a   1.000
_cell.length_b   1.000
_cell.length_c   1.000
_cell.angle_alpha   90.00
_cell.angle_beta   90.00
_cell.angle_gamma   90.00
#
_symmetry.space_group_name_H-M   'P 1'
#
loop_
_entity.id
_entity.type
_entity.pdbx_description
1 polymer ?
#
loop_
_entity_poly.entity_id
_entity_poly.type
_entity_poly.pdbx_seq_one_letter_code
_entity_poly.pdbx_strand_id
1 'polypeptide(L)'
;MGMISLPAASLFAEMATGAPAHAESPATPRRVPAATIGQQSLERAFVCFRIGTPLWLDEARFTELLELFDQNPGITDEITLFTSETHPPLPLAVILERAPILKERMKAARERGYRSGINVLATIGHHEENLPNSLSGDFTAMTDPLGNVCRGTFCPNDDRLRAYIAQVYEAVAKAQPDYLWIDDDVRLWGHAPIKAGCFCDACVQRFAQRLGRPFTRDSLREAFSSGALPDKLRLRRAWLEHNRETIGDLFRLVEMTVHTVAPGLPLGFMTGDRFYEGYDFAAWAEILAGPQRAAVLWRPGAGTYRDERLADITDKAHDIGRQVALLPTHVQCIESEVESFPYQRLKKSAHATALEAAAYIASGCTGTAFNVLSQYDEPLDEYRPLVARLQGARPFLDLLARVLGRAPCLGIHSGWVKDTYAAQNPDGEWFAGPSAPSHCNEIWATGLPAAYAASHACVTAWSGDQVLALTGDEIRTALAQGVYLDGPTLTRLNALGYRALTGFEVADVRHEDCIEELTDHPLNAAFAGRSRNGRQSFWKCPTYFLRPTADGAQLLSRCVNYTYRETAPCCLGVYENREGGRVCVAGYYPWEQLQNLSKSAQLKAIMRWLSKDTLPAYVVSFHRMNLWVRHPGDRSVAIALLNSYLDPAHGVELLVRTGNDLMKITDMRGVETPVQADLTDGPYRRFRLPTIPPWEMVLVFVEQPAATA
;
A
#
# COMPACT_ATOMS: atom_id res chain seq x y z
N MET A 1 -49.47 3.18 -30.73
CA MET A 1 -49.58 3.18 -32.19
C MET A 1 -48.52 4.10 -32.75
N GLY A 2 -47.65 3.64 -33.62
CA GLY A 2 -46.63 4.40 -34.32
C GLY A 2 -45.21 3.89 -34.07
N MET A 3 -44.89 2.70 -34.57
CA MET A 3 -43.50 2.27 -34.78
C MET A 3 -42.87 3.11 -35.88
N ILE A 4 -41.72 3.72 -35.60
CA ILE A 4 -40.80 4.25 -36.61
C ILE A 4 -39.54 3.39 -36.56
N SER A 5 -39.40 2.51 -37.52
CA SER A 5 -38.19 1.77 -37.84
C SER A 5 -37.23 2.70 -38.61
N LEU A 6 -36.00 2.81 -38.12
CA LEU A 6 -34.88 3.39 -38.87
C LEU A 6 -33.89 2.26 -39.21
N PRO A 7 -33.33 2.24 -40.42
CA PRO A 7 -32.46 1.16 -40.89
C PRO A 7 -31.02 1.32 -40.38
N ALA A 8 -30.49 0.23 -39.87
CA ALA A 8 -29.06 0.09 -39.64
C ALA A 8 -28.41 -0.41 -40.94
N ALA A 9 -27.60 0.41 -41.58
CA ALA A 9 -26.51 -0.06 -42.45
C ALA A 9 -25.65 1.11 -42.95
N SER A 10 -24.34 0.86 -43.04
CA SER A 10 -23.30 1.65 -43.73
C SER A 10 -22.68 2.84 -42.98
N LEU A 11 -21.68 2.51 -42.18
CA LEU A 11 -20.56 3.41 -41.87
C LEU A 11 -19.30 2.60 -41.42
N PHE A 12 -18.95 1.56 -42.16
CA PHE A 12 -17.65 0.91 -42.06
C PHE A 12 -17.21 0.42 -43.45
N ALA A 13 -16.75 1.33 -44.28
CA ALA A 13 -15.94 1.02 -45.45
C ALA A 13 -15.31 2.32 -45.96
N GLU A 14 -14.09 2.60 -45.50
CA GLU A 14 -13.07 3.36 -46.24
C GLU A 14 -11.91 3.69 -45.30
N MET A 15 -10.96 2.78 -45.19
CA MET A 15 -9.56 3.03 -44.90
C MET A 15 -8.79 1.70 -44.92
N ALA A 16 -8.54 1.21 -46.10
CA ALA A 16 -7.56 0.16 -46.30
C ALA A 16 -7.00 0.25 -47.71
N THR A 17 -6.00 1.11 -47.93
CA THR A 17 -4.98 0.92 -48.99
C THR A 17 -3.73 1.68 -48.61
N GLY A 18 -2.81 0.98 -47.95
CA GLY A 18 -1.44 1.36 -47.74
C GLY A 18 -0.65 0.07 -47.50
N ALA A 19 -0.02 -0.46 -48.54
CA ALA A 19 0.81 -1.64 -48.43
C ALA A 19 2.03 -1.34 -47.53
N PRO A 20 2.37 -2.17 -46.53
CA PRO A 20 3.57 -1.97 -45.77
C PRO A 20 4.76 -2.56 -46.51
N ALA A 21 5.88 -1.84 -46.43
CA ALA A 21 7.21 -2.26 -46.79
C ALA A 21 7.59 -3.54 -46.02
N HIS A 22 8.43 -4.37 -46.62
CA HIS A 22 8.94 -5.62 -46.09
C HIS A 22 9.40 -5.46 -44.63
N ALA A 23 8.66 -6.08 -43.71
CA ALA A 23 9.10 -6.28 -42.36
C ALA A 23 10.10 -7.46 -42.36
N GLU A 24 11.30 -7.21 -41.85
CA GLU A 24 12.25 -8.24 -41.46
C GLU A 24 11.58 -9.20 -40.48
N SER A 25 11.80 -10.52 -40.66
CA SER A 25 11.29 -11.55 -39.75
C SER A 25 11.66 -11.20 -38.30
N PRO A 26 10.73 -11.26 -37.35
CA PRO A 26 11.05 -11.02 -35.95
C PRO A 26 12.05 -12.05 -35.49
N ALA A 27 13.19 -11.58 -34.98
CA ALA A 27 14.19 -12.42 -34.34
C ALA A 27 13.51 -13.27 -33.26
N THR A 28 13.72 -14.57 -33.29
CA THR A 28 13.23 -15.51 -32.28
C THR A 28 13.56 -14.95 -30.89
N PRO A 29 12.57 -14.75 -29.98
CA PRO A 29 12.85 -14.18 -28.67
C PRO A 29 13.87 -15.08 -27.97
N ARG A 30 15.03 -14.51 -27.59
CA ARG A 30 16.01 -15.21 -26.77
C ARG A 30 15.31 -15.61 -25.48
N ARG A 31 15.11 -16.91 -25.27
CA ARG A 31 14.72 -17.46 -23.97
C ARG A 31 15.77 -17.04 -22.95
N VAL A 32 15.36 -16.17 -22.02
CA VAL A 32 16.20 -15.87 -20.87
C VAL A 32 16.12 -17.08 -19.93
N PRO A 33 17.24 -17.67 -19.50
CA PRO A 33 17.21 -18.76 -18.53
C PRO A 33 16.44 -18.31 -17.29
N ALA A 34 15.64 -19.20 -16.70
CA ALA A 34 14.98 -18.96 -15.43
C ALA A 34 16.04 -18.58 -14.38
N ALA A 35 16.14 -17.29 -14.06
CA ALA A 35 17.09 -16.82 -13.07
C ALA A 35 16.64 -17.33 -11.70
N THR A 36 17.59 -17.81 -10.91
CA THR A 36 17.32 -18.28 -9.55
C THR A 36 16.86 -17.10 -8.72
N ILE A 37 15.73 -17.20 -8.01
CA ILE A 37 15.25 -16.19 -7.07
C ILE A 37 16.39 -15.91 -6.09
N GLY A 38 16.77 -14.64 -5.92
CA GLY A 38 17.88 -14.21 -5.04
C GLY A 38 19.15 -13.74 -5.76
N GLN A 39 19.28 -13.92 -7.09
CA GLN A 39 20.43 -13.45 -7.88
C GLN A 39 20.05 -12.51 -9.05
N GLN A 40 18.78 -12.18 -9.22
CA GLN A 40 18.40 -11.21 -10.25
C GLN A 40 18.81 -9.79 -9.83
N SER A 41 19.64 -9.15 -10.66
CA SER A 41 19.61 -7.70 -10.74
C SER A 41 18.18 -7.28 -11.08
N LEU A 42 17.66 -6.19 -10.50
CA LEU A 42 16.31 -5.68 -10.78
C LEU A 42 16.25 -5.07 -12.21
N GLU A 43 16.66 -5.81 -13.21
CA GLU A 43 16.62 -5.39 -14.61
C GLU A 43 15.22 -5.42 -15.20
N ARG A 44 14.35 -6.24 -14.61
CA ARG A 44 12.97 -6.47 -15.03
C ARG A 44 12.05 -6.57 -13.82
N ALA A 45 10.78 -6.25 -14.01
CA ALA A 45 9.73 -6.54 -13.05
C ALA A 45 9.48 -8.07 -12.97
N PHE A 46 9.24 -8.58 -11.74
CA PHE A 46 8.67 -9.92 -11.58
C PHE A 46 7.19 -9.87 -11.97
N VAL A 47 6.77 -10.67 -12.94
CA VAL A 47 5.37 -10.71 -13.36
C VAL A 47 4.86 -12.13 -13.29
N CYS A 48 3.85 -12.32 -12.43
CA CYS A 48 3.19 -13.59 -12.17
C CYS A 48 1.72 -13.52 -12.58
N PHE A 49 1.17 -14.64 -13.09
CA PHE A 49 -0.27 -14.84 -13.17
C PHE A 49 -0.71 -15.89 -12.14
N ARG A 50 -1.69 -15.54 -11.32
CA ARG A 50 -2.34 -16.41 -10.34
C ARG A 50 -3.55 -17.07 -10.98
N ILE A 51 -3.61 -18.39 -10.98
CA ILE A 51 -4.54 -19.20 -11.78
C ILE A 51 -5.44 -20.01 -10.88
N GLY A 52 -6.74 -19.81 -11.01
CA GLY A 52 -7.77 -20.54 -10.29
C GLY A 52 -7.91 -22.00 -10.73
N THR A 53 -8.48 -22.82 -9.86
CA THR A 53 -8.60 -24.27 -10.06
C THR A 53 -9.32 -24.69 -11.33
N PRO A 54 -10.38 -24.03 -11.82
CA PRO A 54 -11.06 -24.43 -13.06
C PRO A 54 -10.15 -24.37 -14.31
N LEU A 55 -9.14 -23.49 -14.32
CA LEU A 55 -8.22 -23.37 -15.45
C LEU A 55 -7.07 -24.38 -15.44
N TRP A 56 -6.82 -25.07 -14.33
CA TRP A 56 -5.71 -26.03 -14.27
C TRP A 56 -6.14 -27.47 -13.91
N LEU A 57 -7.31 -27.67 -13.32
CA LEU A 57 -7.84 -29.03 -13.09
C LEU A 57 -8.10 -29.75 -14.41
N ASP A 58 -8.70 -29.05 -15.37
CA ASP A 58 -8.90 -29.53 -16.72
C ASP A 58 -7.64 -29.33 -17.60
N GLU A 59 -7.17 -30.38 -18.27
CA GLU A 59 -5.97 -30.31 -19.07
C GLU A 59 -6.11 -29.48 -20.33
N ALA A 60 -7.27 -29.53 -20.98
CA ALA A 60 -7.53 -28.75 -22.18
C ALA A 60 -7.58 -27.26 -21.88
N ARG A 61 -8.21 -26.89 -20.76
CA ARG A 61 -8.25 -25.49 -20.30
C ARG A 61 -6.84 -24.98 -19.93
N PHE A 62 -6.03 -25.81 -19.28
CA PHE A 62 -4.66 -25.41 -18.96
C PHE A 62 -3.79 -25.27 -20.21
N THR A 63 -4.01 -26.13 -21.22
CA THR A 63 -3.34 -26.00 -22.51
C THR A 63 -3.74 -24.68 -23.21
N GLU A 64 -5.04 -24.35 -23.25
CA GLU A 64 -5.55 -23.08 -23.79
C GLU A 64 -4.91 -21.87 -23.08
N LEU A 65 -4.78 -21.91 -21.74
CA LEU A 65 -4.10 -20.87 -20.97
C LEU A 65 -2.63 -20.69 -21.38
N LEU A 66 -1.89 -21.81 -21.50
CA LEU A 66 -0.49 -21.76 -21.92
C LEU A 66 -0.34 -21.25 -23.37
N GLU A 67 -1.25 -21.63 -24.27
CA GLU A 67 -1.29 -21.10 -25.64
C GLU A 67 -1.58 -19.60 -25.67
N LEU A 68 -2.46 -19.09 -24.81
CA LEU A 68 -2.71 -17.65 -24.65
C LEU A 68 -1.41 -16.92 -24.25
N PHE A 69 -0.62 -17.46 -23.33
CA PHE A 69 0.64 -16.85 -22.92
C PHE A 69 1.73 -16.97 -23.99
N ASP A 70 1.81 -18.08 -24.71
CA ASP A 70 2.75 -18.27 -25.82
C ASP A 70 2.47 -17.31 -26.99
N GLN A 71 1.19 -16.99 -27.25
CA GLN A 71 0.77 -16.00 -28.25
C GLN A 71 1.08 -14.56 -27.83
N ASN A 72 1.36 -14.32 -26.52
CA ASN A 72 1.67 -13.02 -25.96
C ASN A 72 3.02 -13.06 -25.21
N PRO A 73 4.14 -13.28 -25.91
CA PRO A 73 5.44 -13.50 -25.29
C PRO A 73 5.85 -12.33 -24.40
N GLY A 74 6.37 -12.66 -23.21
CA GLY A 74 6.82 -11.69 -22.22
C GLY A 74 5.70 -11.11 -21.34
N ILE A 75 4.45 -11.54 -21.48
CA ILE A 75 3.36 -11.09 -20.60
C ILE A 75 3.58 -11.55 -19.15
N THR A 76 4.14 -12.74 -18.97
CA THR A 76 4.42 -13.31 -17.65
C THR A 76 5.75 -14.04 -17.64
N ASP A 77 6.37 -14.10 -16.47
CA ASP A 77 7.56 -14.91 -16.19
C ASP A 77 7.18 -16.15 -15.37
N GLU A 78 6.08 -16.07 -14.64
CA GLU A 78 5.70 -17.05 -13.63
C GLU A 78 4.19 -17.35 -13.65
N ILE A 79 3.82 -18.57 -13.30
CA ILE A 79 2.44 -19.02 -13.15
C ILE A 79 2.30 -19.63 -11.75
N THR A 80 1.35 -19.13 -10.97
CA THR A 80 1.06 -19.65 -9.64
C THR A 80 -0.33 -20.30 -9.61
N LEU A 81 -0.40 -21.56 -9.23
CA LEU A 81 -1.65 -22.34 -9.20
C LEU A 81 -2.24 -22.34 -7.80
N PHE A 82 -3.53 -21.96 -7.65
CA PHE A 82 -4.24 -22.06 -6.38
C PHE A 82 -4.56 -23.51 -6.02
N THR A 83 -4.49 -23.84 -4.72
CA THR A 83 -4.86 -25.19 -4.25
C THR A 83 -6.36 -25.42 -4.15
N SER A 84 -7.14 -24.34 -4.02
CA SER A 84 -8.60 -24.42 -3.80
C SER A 84 -9.33 -23.24 -4.46
N GLU A 85 -10.65 -23.35 -4.54
CA GLU A 85 -11.59 -22.34 -5.04
C GLU A 85 -12.13 -21.44 -3.92
N THR A 86 -12.00 -21.89 -2.68
CA THR A 86 -12.60 -21.25 -1.51
C THR A 86 -11.58 -21.07 -0.40
N HIS A 87 -11.80 -20.06 0.43
CA HIS A 87 -10.90 -19.71 1.51
C HIS A 87 -11.01 -20.59 2.78
N PRO A 88 -12.15 -21.23 3.14
CA PRO A 88 -12.13 -22.23 4.20
C PRO A 88 -11.31 -23.45 3.78
N PRO A 89 -10.54 -24.08 4.71
CA PRO A 89 -9.73 -25.24 4.39
C PRO A 89 -10.57 -26.40 3.87
N LEU A 90 -10.12 -27.05 2.80
CA LEU A 90 -10.73 -28.23 2.21
C LEU A 90 -10.30 -29.52 2.93
N PRO A 91 -11.06 -30.62 2.83
CA PRO A 91 -10.61 -31.92 3.30
C PRO A 91 -9.24 -32.29 2.74
N LEU A 92 -8.35 -32.84 3.56
CA LEU A 92 -6.99 -33.22 3.15
C LEU A 92 -6.98 -34.15 1.93
N ALA A 93 -7.98 -35.05 1.84
CA ALA A 93 -8.11 -35.96 0.70
C ALA A 93 -8.20 -35.22 -0.65
N VAL A 94 -8.88 -34.06 -0.70
CA VAL A 94 -8.98 -33.22 -1.89
C VAL A 94 -7.60 -32.65 -2.28
N ILE A 95 -6.84 -32.20 -1.29
CA ILE A 95 -5.48 -31.68 -1.53
C ILE A 95 -4.55 -32.79 -2.04
N LEU A 96 -4.65 -33.99 -1.44
CA LEU A 96 -3.84 -35.15 -1.87
C LEU A 96 -4.20 -35.62 -3.28
N GLU A 97 -5.46 -35.53 -3.68
CA GLU A 97 -5.91 -35.83 -5.05
C GLU A 97 -5.40 -34.78 -6.05
N ARG A 98 -5.36 -33.52 -5.68
CA ARG A 98 -4.90 -32.41 -6.52
C ARG A 98 -3.37 -32.33 -6.67
N ALA A 99 -2.61 -32.75 -5.69
CA ALA A 99 -1.15 -32.62 -5.69
C ALA A 99 -0.46 -33.25 -6.91
N PRO A 100 -0.79 -34.49 -7.39
CA PRO A 100 -0.22 -35.03 -8.61
C PRO A 100 -0.62 -34.23 -9.86
N ILE A 101 -1.85 -33.71 -9.95
CA ILE A 101 -2.30 -32.90 -11.07
C ILE A 101 -1.48 -31.56 -11.09
N LEU A 102 -1.33 -30.90 -9.96
CA LEU A 102 -0.48 -29.70 -9.82
C LEU A 102 0.94 -29.97 -10.34
N LYS A 103 1.53 -31.10 -9.95
CA LYS A 103 2.88 -31.50 -10.43
C LYS A 103 2.97 -31.59 -11.96
N GLU A 104 1.99 -32.23 -12.61
CA GLU A 104 1.98 -32.35 -14.07
C GLU A 104 1.74 -31.00 -14.76
N ARG A 105 0.83 -30.15 -14.24
CA ARG A 105 0.59 -28.79 -14.77
C ARG A 105 1.83 -27.91 -14.66
N MET A 106 2.51 -27.92 -13.51
CA MET A 106 3.76 -27.18 -13.34
C MET A 106 4.88 -27.69 -14.26
N LYS A 107 4.95 -29.00 -14.49
CA LYS A 107 5.89 -29.56 -15.46
C LYS A 107 5.60 -29.03 -16.88
N ALA A 108 4.34 -29.06 -17.34
CA ALA A 108 3.94 -28.53 -18.64
C ALA A 108 4.25 -27.03 -18.78
N ALA A 109 4.05 -26.23 -17.73
CA ALA A 109 4.41 -24.81 -17.71
C ALA A 109 5.93 -24.61 -17.85
N ARG A 110 6.73 -25.38 -17.10
CA ARG A 110 8.22 -25.33 -17.21
C ARG A 110 8.75 -25.74 -18.57
N GLU A 111 8.15 -26.73 -19.21
CA GLU A 111 8.50 -27.14 -20.57
C GLU A 111 8.30 -26.01 -21.60
N ARG A 112 7.38 -25.07 -21.32
CA ARG A 112 7.16 -23.86 -22.12
C ARG A 112 8.00 -22.65 -21.64
N GLY A 113 8.82 -22.83 -20.59
CA GLY A 113 9.75 -21.80 -20.08
C GLY A 113 9.20 -20.90 -18.99
N TYR A 114 8.02 -21.18 -18.41
CA TYR A 114 7.46 -20.47 -17.28
C TYR A 114 7.92 -21.10 -15.96
N ARG A 115 8.34 -20.31 -15.00
CA ARG A 115 8.46 -20.77 -13.61
C ARG A 115 7.05 -21.02 -13.06
N SER A 116 6.90 -22.05 -12.23
CA SER A 116 5.57 -22.43 -11.78
C SER A 116 5.57 -22.80 -10.30
N GLY A 117 4.71 -22.14 -9.53
CA GLY A 117 4.56 -22.34 -8.11
C GLY A 117 3.15 -22.68 -7.69
N ILE A 118 2.97 -22.89 -6.40
CA ILE A 118 1.68 -23.18 -5.77
C ILE A 118 1.35 -22.08 -4.76
N ASN A 119 0.10 -21.65 -4.77
CA ASN A 119 -0.47 -20.76 -3.74
C ASN A 119 -1.45 -21.59 -2.90
N VAL A 120 -1.10 -21.81 -1.64
CA VAL A 120 -2.00 -22.48 -0.67
C VAL A 120 -3.03 -21.45 -0.22
N LEU A 121 -4.21 -21.46 -0.85
CA LEU A 121 -5.24 -20.43 -0.66
C LEU A 121 -5.84 -20.43 0.75
N ALA A 122 -5.90 -21.60 1.40
CA ALA A 122 -6.50 -21.75 2.71
C ALA A 122 -5.54 -22.49 3.65
N THR A 123 -4.89 -21.77 4.56
CA THR A 123 -4.03 -22.29 5.62
C THR A 123 -4.80 -22.37 6.94
N ILE A 124 -5.28 -21.24 7.46
CA ILE A 124 -6.16 -21.19 8.63
C ILE A 124 -7.61 -20.88 8.26
N GLY A 125 -7.83 -20.50 7.00
CA GLY A 125 -9.12 -20.15 6.43
C GLY A 125 -9.48 -18.68 6.56
N HIS A 126 -10.46 -18.27 5.74
CA HIS A 126 -10.90 -16.88 5.66
C HIS A 126 -12.36 -16.82 5.21
N HIS A 127 -13.22 -16.13 5.96
CA HIS A 127 -14.66 -16.01 5.70
C HIS A 127 -15.48 -17.30 5.90
N GLU A 128 -16.80 -17.15 5.81
CA GLU A 128 -17.78 -18.23 5.90
C GLU A 128 -18.40 -18.50 4.53
N GLU A 129 -17.66 -19.11 3.64
CA GLU A 129 -18.12 -19.53 2.32
C GLU A 129 -17.97 -21.02 2.14
N ASN A 130 -18.79 -21.64 1.30
CA ASN A 130 -18.70 -23.06 0.94
C ASN A 130 -18.55 -24.03 2.15
N LEU A 131 -19.10 -23.69 3.31
CA LEU A 131 -18.96 -24.45 4.54
C LEU A 131 -19.38 -25.93 4.43
N PRO A 132 -20.41 -26.32 3.63
CA PRO A 132 -20.79 -27.73 3.48
C PRO A 132 -19.67 -28.62 2.88
N ASN A 133 -18.76 -28.04 2.12
CA ASN A 133 -17.66 -28.74 1.45
C ASN A 133 -16.27 -28.43 2.08
N SER A 134 -16.26 -27.76 3.23
CA SER A 134 -15.05 -27.41 3.95
C SER A 134 -14.95 -28.13 5.29
N LEU A 135 -13.81 -27.99 5.98
CA LEU A 135 -13.56 -28.62 7.28
C LEU A 135 -14.24 -27.93 8.46
N SER A 136 -15.48 -27.51 8.31
CA SER A 136 -16.23 -26.86 9.39
C SER A 136 -16.49 -27.83 10.56
N GLY A 137 -16.17 -27.38 11.79
CA GLY A 137 -16.48 -28.13 13.02
C GLY A 137 -15.37 -29.04 13.55
N ASP A 138 -14.33 -29.34 12.76
CA ASP A 138 -13.25 -30.22 13.19
C ASP A 138 -12.16 -29.52 14.02
N PHE A 139 -12.04 -28.20 13.89
CA PHE A 139 -11.03 -27.37 14.54
C PHE A 139 -11.68 -26.28 15.40
N THR A 140 -10.89 -25.72 16.30
CA THR A 140 -11.30 -24.57 17.10
C THR A 140 -11.50 -23.36 16.21
N ALA A 141 -12.75 -22.89 16.07
CA ALA A 141 -13.09 -21.71 15.28
C ALA A 141 -12.41 -20.45 15.87
N MET A 142 -11.97 -19.53 15.00
CA MET A 142 -11.46 -18.24 15.43
C MET A 142 -12.56 -17.43 16.10
N THR A 143 -12.27 -16.90 17.29
CA THR A 143 -13.24 -16.23 18.17
C THR A 143 -12.84 -14.77 18.36
N ASP A 144 -13.82 -13.87 18.31
CA ASP A 144 -13.62 -12.43 18.56
C ASP A 144 -13.66 -12.06 20.07
N PRO A 145 -13.36 -10.81 20.44
CA PRO A 145 -13.43 -10.37 21.84
C PRO A 145 -14.83 -10.47 22.48
N LEU A 146 -15.90 -10.53 21.69
CA LEU A 146 -17.29 -10.65 22.14
C LEU A 146 -17.77 -12.11 22.24
N GLY A 147 -16.95 -13.06 21.77
CA GLY A 147 -17.28 -14.47 21.75
C GLY A 147 -17.97 -14.95 20.46
N ASN A 148 -18.14 -14.09 19.45
CA ASN A 148 -18.59 -14.51 18.15
C ASN A 148 -17.47 -15.31 17.45
N VAL A 149 -17.86 -16.22 16.55
CA VAL A 149 -16.91 -17.09 15.84
C VAL A 149 -17.02 -16.92 14.34
N CYS A 150 -15.92 -17.18 13.64
CA CYS A 150 -15.91 -17.40 12.20
C CYS A 150 -15.75 -18.90 11.94
N ARG A 151 -16.77 -19.55 11.36
CA ARG A 151 -16.77 -21.01 11.14
C ARG A 151 -15.87 -21.45 10.00
N GLY A 152 -15.46 -20.54 9.14
CA GLY A 152 -14.54 -20.79 8.02
C GLY A 152 -13.08 -20.45 8.32
N THR A 153 -12.77 -19.96 9.54
CA THR A 153 -11.42 -19.58 9.97
C THR A 153 -11.13 -20.19 11.33
N PHE A 154 -9.94 -20.77 11.50
CA PHE A 154 -9.60 -21.55 12.67
C PHE A 154 -8.43 -20.96 13.46
N CYS A 155 -8.39 -21.30 14.75
CA CYS A 155 -7.36 -20.86 15.67
C CYS A 155 -5.99 -21.44 15.28
N PRO A 156 -4.95 -20.64 15.00
CA PRO A 156 -3.62 -21.15 14.65
C PRO A 156 -2.92 -21.88 15.82
N ASN A 157 -3.49 -21.83 17.02
CA ASN A 157 -3.02 -22.54 18.20
C ASN A 157 -3.76 -23.88 18.45
N ASP A 158 -4.65 -24.30 17.54
CA ASP A 158 -5.28 -25.63 17.61
C ASP A 158 -4.30 -26.69 17.06
N ASP A 159 -3.92 -27.66 17.88
CA ASP A 159 -2.94 -28.71 17.52
C ASP A 159 -3.42 -29.59 16.35
N ARG A 160 -4.73 -29.83 16.23
CA ARG A 160 -5.30 -30.61 15.14
C ARG A 160 -5.22 -29.83 13.81
N LEU A 161 -5.49 -28.53 13.84
CA LEU A 161 -5.30 -27.67 12.68
C LEU A 161 -3.82 -27.63 12.27
N ARG A 162 -2.90 -27.50 13.22
CA ARG A 162 -1.46 -27.50 12.95
C ARG A 162 -1.00 -28.80 12.31
N ALA A 163 -1.52 -29.94 12.76
CA ALA A 163 -1.24 -31.24 12.15
C ALA A 163 -1.79 -31.34 10.70
N TYR A 164 -2.98 -30.79 10.46
CA TYR A 164 -3.57 -30.68 9.11
C TYR A 164 -2.69 -29.78 8.20
N ILE A 165 -2.32 -28.60 8.67
CA ILE A 165 -1.46 -27.66 7.91
C ILE A 165 -0.13 -28.34 7.53
N ALA A 166 0.52 -29.04 8.44
CA ALA A 166 1.75 -29.77 8.13
C ALA A 166 1.54 -30.79 6.99
N GLN A 167 0.43 -31.55 7.00
CA GLN A 167 0.13 -32.51 5.94
C GLN A 167 -0.14 -31.85 4.59
N VAL A 168 -0.86 -30.70 4.57
CA VAL A 168 -1.11 -29.92 3.35
C VAL A 168 0.21 -29.42 2.74
N TYR A 169 1.05 -28.76 3.55
CA TYR A 169 2.31 -28.20 3.06
C TYR A 169 3.33 -29.27 2.67
N GLU A 170 3.33 -30.43 3.33
CA GLU A 170 4.13 -31.60 2.91
C GLU A 170 3.67 -32.11 1.53
N ALA A 171 2.35 -32.23 1.32
CA ALA A 171 1.80 -32.73 0.05
C ALA A 171 2.12 -31.77 -1.12
N VAL A 172 1.96 -30.46 -0.94
CA VAL A 172 2.24 -29.49 -2.01
C VAL A 172 3.74 -29.32 -2.25
N ALA A 173 4.59 -29.46 -1.24
CA ALA A 173 6.04 -29.47 -1.42
C ALA A 173 6.51 -30.69 -2.24
N LYS A 174 5.90 -31.88 -2.02
CA LYS A 174 6.16 -33.10 -2.81
C LYS A 174 5.74 -32.97 -4.28
N ALA A 175 4.85 -32.02 -4.63
CA ALA A 175 4.51 -31.71 -6.01
C ALA A 175 5.63 -30.98 -6.77
N GLN A 176 6.74 -30.64 -6.12
CA GLN A 176 7.94 -30.03 -6.69
C GLN A 176 7.70 -28.68 -7.37
N PRO A 177 7.08 -27.69 -6.70
CA PRO A 177 6.96 -26.34 -7.21
C PRO A 177 8.33 -25.63 -7.24
N ASP A 178 8.44 -24.56 -8.04
CA ASP A 178 9.62 -23.68 -8.03
C ASP A 178 9.61 -22.71 -6.84
N TYR A 179 8.43 -22.48 -6.23
CA TYR A 179 8.20 -21.69 -5.01
C TYR A 179 6.80 -22.01 -4.45
N LEU A 180 6.59 -21.69 -3.15
CA LEU A 180 5.31 -21.84 -2.48
C LEU A 180 4.86 -20.53 -1.87
N TRP A 181 3.57 -20.18 -2.03
CA TRP A 181 2.93 -19.04 -1.37
C TRP A 181 2.01 -19.50 -0.23
N ILE A 182 2.10 -18.80 0.89
CA ILE A 182 1.13 -18.76 1.97
C ILE A 182 0.23 -17.57 1.67
N ASP A 183 -1.09 -17.79 1.56
CA ASP A 183 -2.03 -16.74 1.20
C ASP A 183 -2.38 -15.82 2.38
N ASP A 184 -3.16 -14.79 2.11
CA ASP A 184 -3.53 -13.73 3.05
C ASP A 184 -4.52 -14.17 4.14
N ASP A 185 -4.94 -15.41 4.12
CA ASP A 185 -5.75 -16.00 5.20
C ASP A 185 -4.97 -16.10 6.52
N VAL A 186 -3.63 -16.14 6.48
CA VAL A 186 -2.79 -16.23 7.68
C VAL A 186 -2.65 -14.87 8.35
N ARG A 187 -3.73 -14.44 8.99
CA ARG A 187 -3.82 -13.23 9.81
C ARG A 187 -4.83 -13.42 10.93
N LEU A 188 -4.85 -12.55 11.93
CA LEU A 188 -5.79 -12.64 13.06
C LEU A 188 -6.90 -11.58 12.99
N TRP A 189 -7.00 -10.85 11.89
CA TRP A 189 -7.94 -9.76 11.67
C TRP A 189 -8.64 -9.86 10.32
N GLY A 190 -9.88 -9.33 10.24
CA GLY A 190 -10.60 -9.22 8.97
C GLY A 190 -11.19 -10.52 8.45
N HIS A 191 -11.59 -11.43 9.32
CA HIS A 191 -12.28 -12.69 8.96
C HIS A 191 -13.79 -12.56 9.20
N ALA A 192 -14.52 -12.00 8.26
CA ALA A 192 -15.98 -11.86 8.42
C ALA A 192 -16.66 -13.21 8.78
N PRO A 193 -17.59 -13.24 9.75
CA PRO A 193 -18.27 -12.10 10.38
C PRO A 193 -17.51 -11.43 11.54
N ILE A 194 -16.35 -11.95 11.98
CA ILE A 194 -15.54 -11.36 13.04
C ILE A 194 -14.51 -10.37 12.48
N LYS A 195 -14.09 -9.40 13.29
CA LYS A 195 -13.08 -8.42 12.92
C LYS A 195 -11.71 -8.75 13.50
N ALA A 196 -11.63 -9.12 14.76
CA ALA A 196 -10.40 -9.40 15.50
C ALA A 196 -10.44 -10.81 16.10
N GLY A 197 -9.34 -11.52 16.08
CA GLY A 197 -9.13 -12.86 16.63
C GLY A 197 -7.69 -13.06 17.11
N CYS A 198 -7.27 -14.15 17.73
CA CYS A 198 -8.20 -15.15 18.25
C CYS A 198 -8.32 -15.01 19.77
N PHE A 199 -9.56 -14.91 20.25
CA PHE A 199 -9.89 -14.81 21.69
C PHE A 199 -10.54 -16.09 22.22
N CYS A 200 -10.25 -17.26 21.62
CA CYS A 200 -10.65 -18.55 22.19
C CYS A 200 -9.90 -18.79 23.52
N ASP A 201 -10.40 -19.71 24.33
CA ASP A 201 -9.86 -19.95 25.66
C ASP A 201 -8.37 -20.30 25.63
N ALA A 202 -7.93 -21.09 24.64
CA ALA A 202 -6.52 -21.46 24.49
C ALA A 202 -5.62 -20.23 24.24
N CYS A 203 -6.05 -19.31 23.39
CA CYS A 203 -5.30 -18.07 23.08
C CYS A 203 -5.24 -17.13 24.30
N VAL A 204 -6.37 -16.95 24.98
CA VAL A 204 -6.44 -16.13 26.20
C VAL A 204 -5.56 -16.73 27.31
N GLN A 205 -5.56 -18.05 27.49
CA GLN A 205 -4.71 -18.73 28.47
C GLN A 205 -3.21 -18.61 28.13
N ARG A 206 -2.82 -18.77 26.87
CA ARG A 206 -1.43 -18.56 26.42
C ARG A 206 -0.96 -17.12 26.73
N PHE A 207 -1.79 -16.14 26.44
CA PHE A 207 -1.49 -14.74 26.74
C PHE A 207 -1.39 -14.48 28.25
N ALA A 208 -2.32 -15.07 29.05
CA ALA A 208 -2.31 -15.00 30.52
C ALA A 208 -1.02 -15.58 31.11
N GLN A 209 -0.57 -16.75 30.62
CA GLN A 209 0.68 -17.39 31.02
C GLN A 209 1.90 -16.50 30.71
N ARG A 210 1.96 -15.91 29.50
CA ARG A 210 3.01 -14.97 29.10
C ARG A 210 3.12 -13.77 30.05
N LEU A 211 1.99 -13.23 30.50
CA LEU A 211 1.96 -12.07 31.40
C LEU A 211 2.06 -12.44 32.89
N GLY A 212 2.03 -13.73 33.25
CA GLY A 212 2.05 -14.20 34.62
C GLY A 212 0.81 -13.81 35.45
N ARG A 213 -0.32 -13.55 34.80
CA ARG A 213 -1.58 -13.21 35.47
C ARG A 213 -2.80 -13.78 34.73
N PRO A 214 -3.84 -14.21 35.44
CA PRO A 214 -5.01 -14.82 34.80
C PRO A 214 -5.87 -13.78 34.10
N PHE A 215 -6.48 -14.22 32.97
CA PHE A 215 -7.51 -13.48 32.24
C PHE A 215 -8.61 -14.45 31.80
N THR A 216 -9.84 -13.93 31.80
CA THR A 216 -10.91 -14.41 30.94
C THR A 216 -10.99 -13.53 29.70
N ARG A 217 -11.71 -13.95 28.65
CA ARG A 217 -11.94 -13.11 27.46
C ARG A 217 -12.54 -11.76 27.83
N ASP A 218 -13.59 -11.74 28.67
CA ASP A 218 -14.25 -10.50 29.07
C ASP A 218 -13.34 -9.60 29.89
N SER A 219 -12.61 -10.14 30.88
CA SER A 219 -11.68 -9.33 31.69
C SER A 219 -10.53 -8.78 30.87
N LEU A 220 -10.05 -9.51 29.85
CA LEU A 220 -9.03 -9.05 28.93
C LEU A 220 -9.55 -7.92 28.03
N ARG A 221 -10.74 -8.09 27.44
CA ARG A 221 -11.40 -7.04 26.62
C ARG A 221 -11.60 -5.75 27.44
N GLU A 222 -12.10 -5.87 28.67
CA GLU A 222 -12.26 -4.74 29.56
C GLU A 222 -10.91 -4.04 29.85
N ALA A 223 -9.87 -4.81 30.15
CA ALA A 223 -8.54 -4.28 30.46
C ALA A 223 -7.89 -3.54 29.29
N PHE A 224 -8.26 -3.82 28.03
CA PHE A 224 -7.80 -3.04 26.88
C PHE A 224 -8.45 -1.66 26.78
N SER A 225 -9.60 -1.46 27.39
CA SER A 225 -10.40 -0.23 27.26
C SER A 225 -10.50 0.58 28.56
N SER A 226 -10.24 -0.05 29.72
CA SER A 226 -10.34 0.57 31.05
C SER A 226 -8.98 0.80 31.73
N GLY A 227 -8.96 1.65 32.75
CA GLY A 227 -7.78 1.93 33.57
C GLY A 227 -6.91 3.09 33.05
N ALA A 228 -5.71 3.22 33.63
CA ALA A 228 -4.76 4.28 33.27
C ALA A 228 -4.20 4.09 31.86
N LEU A 229 -4.06 5.18 31.10
CA LEU A 229 -3.61 5.17 29.72
C LEU A 229 -2.28 4.40 29.50
N PRO A 230 -1.22 4.58 30.31
CA PRO A 230 0.02 3.85 30.13
C PRO A 230 -0.14 2.32 30.27
N ASP A 231 -1.02 1.88 31.17
CA ASP A 231 -1.27 0.45 31.41
C ASP A 231 -2.05 -0.16 30.26
N LYS A 232 -3.05 0.53 29.73
CA LYS A 232 -3.79 0.13 28.53
C LYS A 232 -2.84 -0.03 27.34
N LEU A 233 -2.02 0.98 27.05
CA LEU A 233 -1.08 0.95 25.94
C LEU A 233 -0.07 -0.19 26.06
N ARG A 234 0.45 -0.43 27.28
CA ARG A 234 1.36 -1.55 27.54
C ARG A 234 0.70 -2.90 27.27
N LEU A 235 -0.54 -3.08 27.74
CA LEU A 235 -1.30 -4.32 27.54
C LEU A 235 -1.64 -4.56 26.08
N ARG A 236 -2.07 -3.49 25.36
CA ARG A 236 -2.37 -3.55 23.91
C ARG A 236 -1.14 -3.92 23.10
N ARG A 237 0.04 -3.31 23.38
CA ARG A 237 1.31 -3.70 22.74
C ARG A 237 1.67 -5.15 23.00
N ALA A 238 1.51 -5.61 24.25
CA ALA A 238 1.78 -7.01 24.60
C ALA A 238 0.85 -7.99 23.82
N TRP A 239 -0.41 -7.60 23.59
CA TRP A 239 -1.34 -8.39 22.78
C TRP A 239 -0.94 -8.42 21.30
N LEU A 240 -0.56 -7.27 20.72
CA LEU A 240 -0.06 -7.22 19.35
C LEU A 240 1.20 -8.08 19.17
N GLU A 241 2.10 -8.07 20.15
CA GLU A 241 3.28 -8.93 20.14
C GLU A 241 2.93 -10.41 20.24
N HIS A 242 1.94 -10.76 21.07
CA HIS A 242 1.42 -12.13 21.16
C HIS A 242 0.85 -12.60 19.80
N ASN A 243 0.14 -11.72 19.07
CA ASN A 243 -0.36 -12.01 17.74
C ASN A 243 0.78 -12.27 16.74
N ARG A 244 1.83 -11.43 16.75
CA ARG A 244 3.02 -11.57 15.89
C ARG A 244 3.71 -12.90 16.12
N GLU A 245 3.91 -13.29 17.39
CA GLU A 245 4.50 -14.57 17.75
C GLU A 245 3.63 -15.74 17.33
N THR A 246 2.31 -15.65 17.53
CA THR A 246 1.36 -16.71 17.13
C THR A 246 1.45 -17.00 15.62
N ILE A 247 1.50 -15.97 14.79
CA ILE A 247 1.69 -16.12 13.33
C ILE A 247 3.10 -16.61 13.01
N GLY A 248 4.14 -16.08 13.69
CA GLY A 248 5.51 -16.55 13.54
C GLY A 248 5.68 -18.03 13.85
N ASP A 249 4.99 -18.54 14.87
CA ASP A 249 5.01 -19.97 15.22
C ASP A 249 4.34 -20.84 14.14
N LEU A 250 3.31 -20.31 13.48
CA LEU A 250 2.70 -20.99 12.35
C LEU A 250 3.64 -21.02 11.13
N PHE A 251 4.33 -19.91 10.86
CA PHE A 251 5.33 -19.86 9.78
C PHE A 251 6.51 -20.80 10.01
N ARG A 252 6.97 -20.96 11.27
CA ARG A 252 7.99 -21.99 11.60
C ARG A 252 7.50 -23.39 11.29
N LEU A 253 6.25 -23.69 11.58
CA LEU A 253 5.66 -25.00 11.24
C LEU A 253 5.69 -25.23 9.73
N VAL A 254 5.26 -24.22 8.95
CA VAL A 254 5.25 -24.32 7.47
C VAL A 254 6.67 -24.46 6.94
N GLU A 255 7.59 -23.60 7.37
CA GLU A 255 9.00 -23.61 6.96
C GLU A 255 9.65 -24.96 7.23
N MET A 256 9.58 -25.45 8.47
CA MET A 256 10.15 -26.74 8.86
C MET A 256 9.56 -27.89 8.03
N THR A 257 8.26 -27.89 7.81
CA THR A 257 7.58 -28.92 7.02
C THR A 257 8.06 -28.91 5.57
N VAL A 258 8.06 -27.74 4.94
CA VAL A 258 8.44 -27.60 3.53
C VAL A 258 9.93 -27.87 3.33
N HIS A 259 10.80 -27.28 4.15
CA HIS A 259 12.25 -27.45 3.98
C HIS A 259 12.76 -28.85 4.40
N THR A 260 11.97 -29.63 5.15
CA THR A 260 12.25 -31.05 5.34
C THR A 260 12.07 -31.83 4.04
N VAL A 261 11.09 -31.50 3.21
CA VAL A 261 10.80 -32.14 1.91
C VAL A 261 11.68 -31.59 0.79
N ALA A 262 11.81 -30.28 0.73
CA ALA A 262 12.50 -29.53 -0.32
C ALA A 262 13.38 -28.43 0.27
N PRO A 263 14.60 -28.76 0.73
CA PRO A 263 15.52 -27.81 1.33
C PRO A 263 15.81 -26.63 0.37
N GLY A 264 15.64 -25.41 0.87
CA GLY A 264 15.89 -24.19 0.08
C GLY A 264 14.78 -23.81 -0.91
N LEU A 265 13.63 -24.48 -0.91
CA LEU A 265 12.47 -24.04 -1.69
C LEU A 265 12.02 -22.64 -1.25
N PRO A 266 11.95 -21.65 -2.15
CA PRO A 266 11.49 -20.32 -1.80
C PRO A 266 10.07 -20.32 -1.24
N LEU A 267 9.88 -19.66 -0.08
CA LEU A 267 8.58 -19.46 0.54
C LEU A 267 8.15 -18.01 0.39
N GLY A 268 6.90 -17.81 0.02
CA GLY A 268 6.26 -16.51 -0.10
C GLY A 268 5.14 -16.35 0.91
N PHE A 269 4.92 -15.12 1.36
CA PHE A 269 3.76 -14.76 2.14
C PHE A 269 3.00 -13.61 1.48
N MET A 270 1.67 -13.77 1.37
CA MET A 270 0.75 -12.72 0.98
C MET A 270 0.10 -12.12 2.22
N THR A 271 0.30 -10.82 2.45
CA THR A 271 -0.36 -10.13 3.55
C THR A 271 -1.80 -9.78 3.19
N GLY A 272 -2.69 -9.77 4.18
CA GLY A 272 -4.04 -9.26 4.02
C GLY A 272 -4.04 -7.75 3.72
N ASP A 273 -5.18 -7.21 3.36
CA ASP A 273 -5.38 -5.80 3.02
C ASP A 273 -4.83 -4.88 4.15
N ARG A 274 -5.48 -4.04 4.78
CA ARG A 274 -4.97 -3.04 5.74
C ARG A 274 -4.85 -3.56 7.18
N PHE A 275 -4.55 -4.84 7.38
CA PHE A 275 -4.58 -5.48 8.70
C PHE A 275 -3.19 -5.54 9.34
N TYR A 276 -2.73 -4.41 9.86
CA TYR A 276 -1.42 -4.28 10.50
C TYR A 276 -1.38 -4.73 11.96
N GLU A 277 -2.50 -5.18 12.49
CA GLU A 277 -2.70 -5.54 13.90
C GLU A 277 -2.01 -6.86 14.26
N GLY A 278 -0.70 -6.81 14.43
CA GLY A 278 0.12 -7.98 14.72
C GLY A 278 0.95 -8.45 13.55
N TYR A 279 1.33 -7.56 12.61
CA TYR A 279 2.31 -7.87 11.57
C TYR A 279 3.74 -7.60 12.06
N ASP A 280 4.65 -8.53 11.75
CA ASP A 280 6.10 -8.37 11.91
C ASP A 280 6.84 -8.96 10.70
N PHE A 281 6.90 -8.17 9.63
CA PHE A 281 7.44 -8.64 8.35
C PHE A 281 8.91 -9.00 8.42
N ALA A 282 9.71 -8.28 9.21
CA ALA A 282 11.13 -8.56 9.33
C ALA A 282 11.38 -9.93 10.00
N ALA A 283 10.73 -10.19 11.16
CA ALA A 283 10.87 -11.46 11.86
C ALA A 283 10.30 -12.62 11.03
N TRP A 284 9.17 -12.41 10.35
CA TRP A 284 8.55 -13.46 9.55
C TRP A 284 9.35 -13.80 8.28
N ALA A 285 9.98 -12.82 7.64
CA ALA A 285 10.88 -13.06 6.53
C ALA A 285 12.08 -13.93 6.95
N GLU A 286 12.68 -13.66 8.13
CA GLU A 286 13.76 -14.51 8.67
C GLU A 286 13.28 -15.93 9.00
N ILE A 287 12.06 -16.08 9.54
CA ILE A 287 11.47 -17.40 9.81
C ILE A 287 11.27 -18.18 8.51
N LEU A 288 10.68 -17.55 7.49
CA LEU A 288 10.42 -18.21 6.20
C LEU A 288 11.69 -18.55 5.43
N ALA A 289 12.77 -17.77 5.59
CA ALA A 289 14.09 -18.10 5.03
C ALA A 289 14.68 -19.37 5.63
N GLY A 290 14.36 -19.67 6.86
CA GLY A 290 14.85 -20.82 7.61
C GLY A 290 16.36 -20.83 7.82
N PRO A 291 16.90 -21.90 8.41
CA PRO A 291 18.35 -22.06 8.65
C PRO A 291 19.19 -22.07 7.37
N GLN A 292 18.60 -22.46 6.25
CA GLN A 292 19.26 -22.55 4.94
C GLN A 292 19.27 -21.21 4.17
N ARG A 293 18.65 -20.15 4.73
CA ARG A 293 18.56 -18.83 4.11
C ARG A 293 17.96 -18.89 2.73
N ALA A 294 16.89 -19.67 2.56
CA ALA A 294 16.14 -19.73 1.31
C ALA A 294 15.62 -18.34 0.92
N ALA A 295 15.44 -18.10 -0.37
CA ALA A 295 14.86 -16.86 -0.85
C ALA A 295 13.41 -16.70 -0.32
N VAL A 296 13.05 -15.50 0.08
CA VAL A 296 11.71 -15.16 0.56
C VAL A 296 11.04 -14.25 -0.44
N LEU A 297 9.81 -14.59 -0.77
CA LEU A 297 8.93 -13.82 -1.64
C LEU A 297 7.91 -13.07 -0.78
N TRP A 298 7.44 -11.91 -1.24
CA TRP A 298 6.43 -11.16 -0.51
C TRP A 298 5.37 -10.57 -1.43
N ARG A 299 4.11 -10.68 -1.04
CA ARG A 299 2.99 -10.10 -1.77
C ARG A 299 2.19 -9.20 -0.83
N PRO A 300 2.43 -7.87 -0.88
CA PRO A 300 1.59 -6.96 -0.13
C PRO A 300 0.16 -7.03 -0.65
N GLY A 301 -0.80 -7.30 0.23
CA GLY A 301 -2.21 -7.19 -0.07
C GLY A 301 -2.64 -5.74 -0.23
N ALA A 302 -3.80 -5.51 -0.71
CA ALA A 302 -4.48 -4.24 -0.96
C ALA A 302 -4.85 -3.99 -2.42
N GLY A 303 -5.21 -5.04 -3.17
CA GLY A 303 -5.69 -4.92 -4.54
C GLY A 303 -6.93 -4.04 -4.68
N THR A 304 -7.09 -3.42 -5.84
CA THR A 304 -8.30 -2.69 -6.23
C THR A 304 -9.12 -3.56 -7.17
N TYR A 305 -10.24 -4.10 -6.69
CA TYR A 305 -10.98 -5.14 -7.42
C TYR A 305 -11.84 -4.59 -8.58
N ARG A 306 -12.04 -3.28 -8.64
CA ARG A 306 -12.93 -2.62 -9.59
C ARG A 306 -12.44 -1.21 -9.87
N ASP A 307 -12.95 -0.58 -10.93
CA ASP A 307 -12.52 0.76 -11.36
C ASP A 307 -13.60 1.85 -11.25
N GLU A 308 -14.70 1.58 -10.54
CA GLU A 308 -15.71 2.62 -10.25
C GLU A 308 -15.14 3.76 -9.38
N ARG A 309 -14.06 3.50 -8.63
CA ARG A 309 -13.34 4.48 -7.83
C ARG A 309 -11.85 4.38 -8.09
N LEU A 310 -11.38 5.01 -9.16
CA LEU A 310 -9.94 5.00 -9.51
C LEU A 310 -9.03 5.55 -8.40
N ALA A 311 -9.54 6.44 -7.53
CA ALA A 311 -8.80 6.91 -6.36
C ALA A 311 -8.36 5.79 -5.41
N ASP A 312 -9.06 4.65 -5.40
CA ASP A 312 -8.67 3.49 -4.60
C ASP A 312 -7.30 2.94 -5.04
N ILE A 313 -6.88 3.12 -6.30
CA ILE A 313 -5.53 2.74 -6.78
C ILE A 313 -4.45 3.49 -5.99
N THR A 314 -4.60 4.81 -5.82
CA THR A 314 -3.60 5.61 -5.08
C THR A 314 -3.64 5.33 -3.58
N ASP A 315 -4.83 5.16 -3.00
CA ASP A 315 -5.00 4.82 -1.59
C ASP A 315 -4.34 3.48 -1.27
N LYS A 316 -4.59 2.46 -2.11
CA LYS A 316 -3.97 1.14 -1.99
C LYS A 316 -2.47 1.17 -2.25
N ALA A 317 -2.00 1.96 -3.21
CA ALA A 317 -0.57 2.15 -3.47
C ALA A 317 0.16 2.67 -2.23
N HIS A 318 -0.45 3.60 -1.48
CA HIS A 318 0.14 4.10 -0.24
C HIS A 318 0.12 3.05 0.88
N ASP A 319 -0.90 2.20 0.97
CA ASP A 319 -0.92 1.06 1.91
C ASP A 319 0.17 0.04 1.58
N ILE A 320 0.34 -0.30 0.31
CA ILE A 320 1.42 -1.18 -0.17
C ILE A 320 2.78 -0.58 0.16
N GLY A 321 2.98 0.72 -0.07
CA GLY A 321 4.23 1.40 0.25
C GLY A 321 4.60 1.28 1.74
N ARG A 322 3.63 1.42 2.65
CA ARG A 322 3.84 1.19 4.09
C ARG A 322 4.23 -0.24 4.41
N GLN A 323 3.60 -1.23 3.76
CA GLN A 323 3.95 -2.64 3.95
C GLN A 323 5.37 -2.94 3.46
N VAL A 324 5.71 -2.48 2.25
CA VAL A 324 7.03 -2.69 1.66
C VAL A 324 8.15 -2.05 2.49
N ALA A 325 7.89 -0.90 3.12
CA ALA A 325 8.86 -0.23 3.98
C ALA A 325 9.22 -1.03 5.25
N LEU A 326 8.39 -2.00 5.64
CA LEU A 326 8.67 -2.91 6.77
C LEU A 326 9.51 -4.13 6.38
N LEU A 327 9.69 -4.38 5.09
CA LEU A 327 10.42 -5.55 4.61
C LEU A 327 11.94 -5.34 4.69
N PRO A 328 12.70 -6.35 5.12
CA PRO A 328 14.15 -6.31 5.06
C PRO A 328 14.65 -6.21 3.61
N THR A 329 15.83 -5.62 3.44
CA THR A 329 16.39 -5.35 2.10
C THR A 329 16.72 -6.61 1.30
N HIS A 330 16.94 -7.75 1.95
CA HIS A 330 17.21 -9.02 1.27
C HIS A 330 15.97 -9.64 0.61
N VAL A 331 14.76 -9.20 0.96
CA VAL A 331 13.54 -9.59 0.24
C VAL A 331 13.48 -8.79 -1.07
N GLN A 332 13.83 -9.43 -2.18
CA GLN A 332 13.96 -8.80 -3.49
C GLN A 332 12.74 -9.00 -4.39
N CYS A 333 12.05 -10.16 -4.28
CA CYS A 333 10.83 -10.44 -5.02
C CYS A 333 9.61 -9.97 -4.22
N ILE A 334 9.05 -8.83 -4.62
CA ILE A 334 7.88 -8.22 -3.99
C ILE A 334 6.85 -7.98 -5.08
N GLU A 335 5.86 -8.86 -5.15
CA GLU A 335 4.81 -8.83 -6.16
C GLU A 335 3.55 -8.20 -5.58
N SER A 336 3.05 -7.12 -6.17
CA SER A 336 1.77 -6.57 -5.76
C SER A 336 0.61 -7.52 -6.07
N GLU A 337 -0.42 -7.50 -5.23
CA GLU A 337 -1.69 -8.11 -5.57
C GLU A 337 -2.47 -7.22 -6.54
N VAL A 338 -2.81 -7.75 -7.73
CA VAL A 338 -3.67 -7.10 -8.71
C VAL A 338 -4.79 -8.05 -9.10
N GLU A 339 -6.01 -7.75 -8.68
CA GLU A 339 -7.17 -8.61 -8.87
C GLU A 339 -8.34 -7.90 -9.54
N SER A 340 -9.27 -8.68 -10.10
CA SER A 340 -10.54 -8.20 -10.66
C SER A 340 -11.76 -8.92 -10.07
N PHE A 341 -11.69 -9.29 -8.76
CA PHE A 341 -12.79 -9.97 -8.09
C PHE A 341 -14.14 -9.26 -8.30
N PRO A 342 -15.24 -9.97 -8.63
CA PRO A 342 -15.39 -11.43 -8.75
C PRO A 342 -15.06 -12.01 -10.14
N TYR A 343 -14.00 -11.56 -10.78
CA TYR A 343 -13.38 -12.07 -12.01
C TYR A 343 -14.26 -11.92 -13.27
N GLN A 344 -15.13 -10.95 -13.29
CA GLN A 344 -15.93 -10.58 -14.45
C GLN A 344 -15.15 -9.63 -15.36
N ARG A 345 -15.10 -9.94 -16.66
CA ARG A 345 -14.23 -9.23 -17.60
C ARG A 345 -14.43 -7.70 -17.62
N LEU A 346 -15.66 -7.22 -17.47
CA LEU A 346 -15.97 -5.80 -17.49
C LEU A 346 -16.01 -5.15 -16.11
N LYS A 347 -15.60 -5.86 -15.04
CA LYS A 347 -15.54 -5.33 -13.68
C LYS A 347 -14.41 -4.35 -13.50
N LYS A 348 -13.31 -4.55 -14.24
CA LYS A 348 -12.11 -3.71 -14.18
C LYS A 348 -11.51 -3.57 -15.57
N SER A 349 -11.22 -2.34 -15.96
CA SER A 349 -10.64 -2.05 -17.26
C SER A 349 -9.19 -2.51 -17.36
N ALA A 350 -8.76 -2.83 -18.57
CA ALA A 350 -7.38 -3.19 -18.86
C ALA A 350 -6.40 -2.04 -18.53
N HIS A 351 -6.86 -0.79 -18.71
CA HIS A 351 -6.06 0.39 -18.36
C HIS A 351 -5.86 0.51 -16.84
N ALA A 352 -6.94 0.41 -16.06
CA ALA A 352 -6.86 0.44 -14.59
C ALA A 352 -5.96 -0.68 -14.05
N THR A 353 -6.04 -1.90 -14.63
CA THR A 353 -5.19 -3.05 -14.23
C THR A 353 -3.71 -2.77 -14.48
N ALA A 354 -3.33 -2.23 -15.64
CA ALA A 354 -1.95 -1.88 -15.96
C ALA A 354 -1.43 -0.71 -15.09
N LEU A 355 -2.28 0.30 -14.85
CA LEU A 355 -1.95 1.46 -14.03
C LEU A 355 -1.75 1.07 -12.57
N GLU A 356 -2.60 0.19 -12.05
CA GLU A 356 -2.49 -0.34 -10.68
C GLU A 356 -1.15 -1.03 -10.47
N ALA A 357 -0.75 -1.93 -11.39
CA ALA A 357 0.56 -2.58 -11.34
C ALA A 357 1.71 -1.54 -11.32
N ALA A 358 1.63 -0.51 -12.17
CA ALA A 358 2.62 0.56 -12.21
C ALA A 358 2.67 1.36 -10.91
N ALA A 359 1.50 1.72 -10.32
CA ALA A 359 1.42 2.46 -9.06
C ALA A 359 1.99 1.66 -7.88
N TYR A 360 1.79 0.36 -7.86
CA TYR A 360 2.31 -0.51 -6.80
C TYR A 360 3.82 -0.71 -6.92
N ILE A 361 4.36 -0.83 -8.13
CA ILE A 361 5.83 -0.81 -8.32
C ILE A 361 6.39 0.56 -7.91
N ALA A 362 5.74 1.66 -8.28
CA ALA A 362 6.13 2.99 -7.83
C ALA A 362 6.14 3.12 -6.31
N SER A 363 5.24 2.45 -5.60
CA SER A 363 5.16 2.46 -4.14
C SER A 363 6.21 1.59 -3.44
N GLY A 364 6.82 0.62 -4.14
CA GLY A 364 7.92 -0.19 -3.57
C GLY A 364 7.97 -1.64 -4.00
N CYS A 365 6.96 -2.15 -4.69
CA CYS A 365 7.02 -3.49 -5.26
C CYS A 365 8.11 -3.59 -6.34
N THR A 366 8.61 -4.78 -6.55
CA THR A 366 9.55 -5.12 -7.62
C THR A 366 8.88 -5.88 -8.76
N GLY A 367 7.58 -6.13 -8.62
CA GLY A 367 6.79 -6.88 -9.59
C GLY A 367 5.30 -6.81 -9.28
N THR A 368 4.54 -7.67 -9.94
CA THR A 368 3.09 -7.73 -9.84
C THR A 368 2.58 -9.16 -10.03
N ALA A 369 1.52 -9.53 -9.30
CA ALA A 369 0.83 -10.81 -9.40
C ALA A 369 -0.61 -10.58 -9.85
N PHE A 370 -0.91 -10.94 -11.08
CA PHE A 370 -2.21 -10.76 -11.70
C PHE A 370 -3.14 -11.95 -11.40
N ASN A 371 -4.28 -11.68 -10.75
CA ASN A 371 -5.41 -12.59 -10.63
C ASN A 371 -6.61 -11.95 -11.33
N VAL A 372 -6.56 -11.91 -12.65
CA VAL A 372 -7.44 -11.09 -13.51
C VAL A 372 -8.10 -11.89 -14.64
N LEU A 373 -7.80 -13.17 -14.74
CA LEU A 373 -8.46 -14.08 -15.67
C LEU A 373 -9.67 -14.75 -14.99
N SER A 374 -10.52 -15.39 -15.78
CA SER A 374 -11.67 -16.12 -15.23
C SER A 374 -11.25 -17.17 -14.22
N GLN A 375 -12.03 -17.26 -13.15
CA GLN A 375 -11.94 -18.36 -12.17
C GLN A 375 -12.88 -19.52 -12.53
N TYR A 376 -13.56 -19.43 -13.65
CA TYR A 376 -14.56 -20.38 -14.15
C TYR A 376 -14.20 -20.79 -15.58
N ASP A 377 -15.16 -21.33 -16.32
CA ASP A 377 -14.94 -21.92 -17.65
C ASP A 377 -15.28 -20.97 -18.82
N GLU A 378 -15.33 -19.66 -18.58
CA GLU A 378 -15.49 -18.70 -19.67
C GLU A 378 -14.32 -18.77 -20.64
N PRO A 379 -14.57 -18.48 -21.96
CA PRO A 379 -13.54 -18.49 -22.97
C PRO A 379 -12.42 -17.49 -22.68
N LEU A 380 -11.16 -17.90 -22.77
CA LEU A 380 -10.01 -17.02 -22.55
C LEU A 380 -9.89 -15.93 -23.64
N ASP A 381 -10.54 -16.09 -24.76
CA ASP A 381 -10.63 -15.08 -25.83
C ASP A 381 -11.21 -13.74 -25.36
N GLU A 382 -12.09 -13.75 -24.34
CA GLU A 382 -12.64 -12.53 -23.73
C GLU A 382 -11.56 -11.65 -23.11
N TYR A 383 -10.45 -12.24 -22.69
CA TYR A 383 -9.33 -11.56 -22.03
C TYR A 383 -8.26 -11.04 -23.00
N ARG A 384 -8.36 -11.29 -24.32
CA ARG A 384 -7.38 -10.80 -25.29
C ARG A 384 -7.10 -9.29 -25.21
N PRO A 385 -8.09 -8.39 -25.06
CA PRO A 385 -7.81 -6.96 -24.92
C PRO A 385 -7.07 -6.61 -23.62
N LEU A 386 -7.35 -7.33 -22.51
CA LEU A 386 -6.63 -7.17 -21.24
C LEU A 386 -5.18 -7.64 -21.39
N VAL A 387 -4.98 -8.84 -21.93
CA VAL A 387 -3.67 -9.45 -22.15
C VAL A 387 -2.81 -8.57 -23.06
N ALA A 388 -3.37 -8.06 -24.17
CA ALA A 388 -2.66 -7.14 -25.07
C ALA A 388 -2.25 -5.84 -24.37
N ARG A 389 -3.11 -5.28 -23.50
CA ARG A 389 -2.79 -4.06 -22.73
C ARG A 389 -1.67 -4.33 -21.71
N LEU A 390 -1.71 -5.46 -21.01
CA LEU A 390 -0.66 -5.84 -20.03
C LEU A 390 0.68 -6.11 -20.74
N GLN A 391 0.66 -6.78 -21.87
CA GLN A 391 1.85 -6.98 -22.69
C GLN A 391 2.44 -5.65 -23.16
N GLY A 392 1.60 -4.72 -23.64
CA GLY A 392 2.03 -3.37 -24.03
C GLY A 392 2.58 -2.53 -22.87
N ALA A 393 2.09 -2.75 -21.64
CA ALA A 393 2.60 -2.06 -20.45
C ALA A 393 3.89 -2.67 -19.88
N ARG A 394 4.22 -3.92 -20.23
CA ARG A 394 5.37 -4.64 -19.67
C ARG A 394 6.70 -3.88 -19.74
N PRO A 395 7.08 -3.24 -20.87
CA PRO A 395 8.34 -2.49 -20.93
C PRO A 395 8.40 -1.34 -19.91
N PHE A 396 7.26 -0.69 -19.64
CA PHE A 396 7.19 0.37 -18.65
C PHE A 396 7.28 -0.16 -17.21
N LEU A 397 6.65 -1.31 -16.91
CA LEU A 397 6.80 -1.98 -15.61
C LEU A 397 8.24 -2.41 -15.37
N ASP A 398 8.92 -2.97 -16.38
CA ASP A 398 10.33 -3.33 -16.32
C ASP A 398 11.22 -2.11 -16.08
N LEU A 399 10.92 -0.98 -16.74
CA LEU A 399 11.62 0.29 -16.56
C LEU A 399 11.45 0.82 -15.13
N LEU A 400 10.22 0.82 -14.61
CA LEU A 400 9.94 1.23 -13.22
C LEU A 400 10.73 0.37 -12.21
N ALA A 401 10.67 -0.96 -12.34
CA ALA A 401 11.37 -1.87 -11.43
C ALA A 401 12.89 -1.66 -11.49
N ARG A 402 13.45 -1.51 -12.69
CA ARG A 402 14.89 -1.27 -12.90
C ARG A 402 15.35 0.07 -12.32
N VAL A 403 14.60 1.14 -12.57
CA VAL A 403 15.01 2.50 -12.17
C VAL A 403 14.74 2.77 -10.69
N LEU A 404 13.60 2.33 -10.18
CA LEU A 404 13.21 2.58 -8.79
C LEU A 404 13.82 1.55 -7.83
N GLY A 405 13.88 0.30 -8.23
CA GLY A 405 14.45 -0.79 -7.45
C GLY A 405 13.87 -0.87 -6.02
N ARG A 406 14.76 -1.16 -5.07
CA ARG A 406 14.46 -1.18 -3.62
C ARG A 406 14.85 0.12 -2.91
N ALA A 407 15.20 1.18 -3.65
CA ALA A 407 15.47 2.48 -3.04
C ALA A 407 14.22 2.99 -2.30
N PRO A 408 14.36 3.57 -1.09
CA PRO A 408 13.22 4.03 -0.31
C PRO A 408 12.57 5.28 -0.91
N CYS A 409 11.27 5.44 -0.69
CA CYS A 409 10.55 6.67 -1.01
C CYS A 409 10.91 7.78 -0.03
N LEU A 410 11.16 8.97 -0.52
CA LEU A 410 11.56 10.16 0.22
C LEU A 410 10.46 11.23 0.17
N GLY A 411 10.11 11.83 1.30
CA GLY A 411 9.06 12.86 1.29
C GLY A 411 8.40 13.09 2.65
N ILE A 412 7.07 13.12 2.65
CA ILE A 412 6.24 13.33 3.83
C ILE A 412 5.78 11.99 4.39
N HIS A 413 6.09 11.73 5.65
CA HIS A 413 5.73 10.52 6.37
C HIS A 413 4.45 10.73 7.18
N SER A 414 3.55 9.75 7.17
CA SER A 414 2.27 9.82 7.90
C SER A 414 2.38 9.56 9.41
N GLY A 415 3.59 9.44 9.95
CA GLY A 415 3.79 9.13 11.38
C GLY A 415 3.39 7.71 11.79
N TRP A 416 3.06 6.84 10.83
CA TRP A 416 2.67 5.48 11.10
C TRP A 416 3.87 4.62 11.50
N VAL A 417 3.68 3.83 12.57
CA VAL A 417 4.63 2.81 13.05
C VAL A 417 3.88 1.50 13.30
N LYS A 418 4.61 0.39 13.40
CA LYS A 418 4.00 -0.96 13.57
C LYS A 418 3.07 -1.08 14.79
N ASP A 419 3.24 -0.25 15.81
CA ASP A 419 2.42 -0.24 17.02
C ASP A 419 1.33 0.84 17.02
N THR A 420 1.12 1.55 15.91
CA THR A 420 0.11 2.61 15.80
C THR A 420 -1.27 2.14 16.25
N TYR A 421 -1.63 0.89 15.98
CA TYR A 421 -2.92 0.34 16.38
C TYR A 421 -3.10 0.28 17.90
N ALA A 422 -2.05 0.08 18.69
CA ALA A 422 -2.15 0.09 20.15
C ALA A 422 -2.64 1.44 20.70
N ALA A 423 -2.33 2.54 20.00
CA ALA A 423 -2.71 3.91 20.38
C ALA A 423 -4.12 4.31 19.92
N GLN A 424 -4.81 3.49 19.12
CA GLN A 424 -6.14 3.85 18.64
C GLN A 424 -7.19 3.81 19.75
N ASN A 425 -8.16 4.75 19.69
CA ASN A 425 -9.24 4.89 20.65
C ASN A 425 -8.78 4.72 22.11
N PRO A 426 -7.81 5.53 22.58
CA PRO A 426 -7.24 5.34 23.91
C PRO A 426 -8.25 5.57 25.03
N ASP A 427 -9.30 6.31 24.75
CA ASP A 427 -10.37 6.67 25.71
C ASP A 427 -11.67 5.90 25.45
N GLY A 428 -11.65 4.88 24.55
CA GLY A 428 -12.83 4.10 24.15
C GLY A 428 -12.53 2.65 23.83
N GLU A 429 -13.45 2.01 23.10
CA GLU A 429 -13.33 0.62 22.66
C GLU A 429 -12.20 0.47 21.65
N TRP A 430 -11.20 -0.35 22.00
CA TRP A 430 -9.98 -0.49 21.20
C TRP A 430 -10.25 -1.00 19.78
N PHE A 431 -11.10 -2.01 19.64
CA PHE A 431 -11.31 -2.70 18.37
C PHE A 431 -12.24 -1.97 17.38
N ALA A 432 -12.73 -0.76 17.73
CA ALA A 432 -13.62 0.01 16.88
C ALA A 432 -12.93 0.85 15.78
N GLY A 433 -11.63 1.09 15.90
CA GLY A 433 -10.87 1.96 14.99
C GLY A 433 -10.48 1.30 13.65
N PRO A 434 -10.05 2.11 12.66
CA PRO A 434 -9.44 1.62 11.43
C PRO A 434 -8.00 1.15 11.67
N SER A 435 -7.52 0.21 10.86
CA SER A 435 -6.20 -0.40 11.02
C SER A 435 -5.05 0.52 10.56
N ALA A 436 -5.18 1.16 9.41
CA ALA A 436 -4.13 1.97 8.81
C ALA A 436 -4.54 3.44 8.66
N PRO A 437 -3.60 4.38 8.85
CA PRO A 437 -3.86 5.79 8.66
C PRO A 437 -3.95 6.11 7.17
N SER A 438 -4.96 6.91 6.80
CA SER A 438 -5.12 7.45 5.45
C SER A 438 -5.08 8.99 5.40
N HIS A 439 -4.82 9.65 6.52
CA HIS A 439 -4.89 11.11 6.65
C HIS A 439 -3.92 11.85 5.71
N CYS A 440 -2.79 11.23 5.31
CA CYS A 440 -1.85 11.84 4.36
C CYS A 440 -2.23 11.65 2.88
N ASN A 441 -3.21 10.81 2.53
CA ASN A 441 -3.53 10.52 1.14
C ASN A 441 -3.89 11.79 0.36
N GLU A 442 -4.68 12.69 0.93
CA GLU A 442 -5.01 13.98 0.30
C GLU A 442 -3.81 14.95 0.24
N ILE A 443 -2.88 14.91 1.22
CA ILE A 443 -1.63 15.68 1.16
C ILE A 443 -0.80 15.20 -0.04
N TRP A 444 -0.58 13.90 -0.17
CA TRP A 444 0.20 13.33 -1.27
C TRP A 444 -0.46 13.58 -2.63
N ALA A 445 -1.80 13.57 -2.69
CA ALA A 445 -2.55 13.88 -3.91
C ALA A 445 -2.46 15.35 -4.36
N THR A 446 -1.89 16.26 -3.55
CA THR A 446 -1.62 17.65 -3.97
C THR A 446 -0.34 17.81 -4.77
N GLY A 447 0.39 16.73 -5.05
CA GLY A 447 1.69 16.76 -5.72
C GLY A 447 2.87 16.88 -4.76
N LEU A 448 2.69 16.42 -3.52
CA LEU A 448 3.75 16.31 -2.52
C LEU A 448 4.23 14.85 -2.43
N PRO A 449 5.54 14.60 -2.23
CA PRO A 449 6.10 13.26 -2.26
C PRO A 449 5.76 12.45 -1.00
N ALA A 450 5.51 11.14 -1.14
CA ALA A 450 5.25 10.23 -0.05
C ALA A 450 6.55 9.59 0.48
N ALA A 451 6.67 9.47 1.81
CA ALA A 451 7.64 8.62 2.49
C ALA A 451 6.93 7.61 3.39
N TYR A 452 7.42 6.37 3.45
CA TYR A 452 6.77 5.28 4.17
C TYR A 452 7.52 4.84 5.43
N ALA A 453 8.73 5.36 5.65
CA ALA A 453 9.51 5.17 6.86
C ALA A 453 10.01 6.51 7.42
N ALA A 454 10.01 6.64 8.74
CA ALA A 454 10.43 7.87 9.42
C ALA A 454 11.87 8.28 9.10
N SER A 455 12.78 7.31 8.88
CA SER A 455 14.18 7.54 8.50
C SER A 455 14.35 8.23 7.13
N HIS A 456 13.32 8.25 6.30
CA HIS A 456 13.31 8.81 4.96
C HIS A 456 12.36 10.01 4.83
N ALA A 457 11.86 10.48 5.96
CA ALA A 457 10.96 11.63 6.02
C ALA A 457 11.72 12.95 5.96
N CYS A 458 11.25 13.88 5.11
CA CYS A 458 11.62 15.30 5.19
C CYS A 458 10.71 16.06 6.15
N VAL A 459 9.47 15.61 6.28
CA VAL A 459 8.44 16.12 7.20
C VAL A 459 7.63 14.93 7.72
N THR A 460 7.26 14.95 9.00
CA THR A 460 6.32 13.98 9.58
C THR A 460 4.98 14.64 9.82
N ALA A 461 3.90 14.00 9.40
CA ALA A 461 2.53 14.47 9.58
C ALA A 461 1.80 13.57 10.60
N TRP A 462 1.47 14.11 11.77
CA TRP A 462 0.82 13.37 12.84
C TRP A 462 -0.66 13.74 12.99
N SER A 463 -1.49 12.73 13.12
CA SER A 463 -2.94 12.86 13.33
C SER A 463 -3.39 12.17 14.62
N GLY A 464 -4.25 12.85 15.39
CA GLY A 464 -4.94 12.26 16.52
C GLY A 464 -4.02 11.72 17.61
N ASP A 465 -4.23 10.47 17.95
CA ASP A 465 -3.54 9.78 19.05
C ASP A 465 -2.26 9.05 18.62
N GLN A 466 -1.82 9.15 17.37
CA GLN A 466 -0.68 8.39 16.84
C GLN A 466 0.60 8.53 17.66
N VAL A 467 0.85 9.71 18.21
CA VAL A 467 2.04 9.98 19.03
C VAL A 467 2.14 9.12 20.28
N LEU A 468 1.03 8.52 20.73
CA LEU A 468 1.00 7.59 21.84
C LEU A 468 1.61 6.21 21.50
N ALA A 469 1.78 5.93 20.20
CA ALA A 469 2.48 4.72 19.74
C ALA A 469 4.01 4.88 19.73
N LEU A 470 4.51 6.12 19.78
CA LEU A 470 5.91 6.45 19.63
C LEU A 470 6.63 6.44 20.99
N THR A 471 7.94 6.24 20.94
CA THR A 471 8.84 6.45 22.07
C THR A 471 9.16 7.94 22.24
N GLY A 472 9.64 8.33 23.43
CA GLY A 472 10.06 9.71 23.67
C GLY A 472 11.17 10.21 22.74
N ASP A 473 12.10 9.30 22.34
CA ASP A 473 13.19 9.61 21.43
C ASP A 473 12.69 9.81 19.98
N GLU A 474 11.75 8.99 19.53
CA GLU A 474 11.11 9.18 18.20
C GLU A 474 10.35 10.50 18.12
N ILE A 475 9.58 10.85 19.16
CA ILE A 475 8.88 12.14 19.24
C ILE A 475 9.88 13.29 19.18
N ARG A 476 10.93 13.25 20.01
CA ARG A 476 11.93 14.33 20.08
C ARG A 476 12.68 14.46 18.74
N THR A 477 13.07 13.35 18.13
CA THR A 477 13.76 13.32 16.83
C THR A 477 12.91 13.99 15.75
N ALA A 478 11.61 13.68 15.68
CA ALA A 478 10.73 14.32 14.72
C ALA A 478 10.52 15.82 15.01
N LEU A 479 10.35 16.19 16.28
CA LEU A 479 10.19 17.61 16.71
C LEU A 479 11.46 18.44 16.50
N ALA A 480 12.63 17.83 16.40
CA ALA A 480 13.89 18.48 16.00
C ALA A 480 14.05 18.65 14.48
N GLN A 481 13.16 18.09 13.69
CA GLN A 481 13.12 18.18 12.23
C GLN A 481 11.95 19.08 11.78
N GLY A 482 10.98 18.53 11.07
CA GLY A 482 9.79 19.19 10.57
C GLY A 482 8.52 18.39 10.84
N VAL A 483 7.55 18.99 11.56
CA VAL A 483 6.31 18.29 11.91
C VAL A 483 5.08 19.12 11.54
N TYR A 484 4.12 18.47 10.88
CA TYR A 484 2.77 18.97 10.62
C TYR A 484 1.78 18.17 11.45
N LEU A 485 0.95 18.82 12.27
CA LEU A 485 0.08 18.12 13.20
C LEU A 485 -1.28 18.80 13.42
N ASP A 486 -2.27 18.03 13.86
CA ASP A 486 -3.61 18.51 14.21
C ASP A 486 -3.77 18.86 15.71
N GLY A 487 -4.92 19.43 16.06
CA GLY A 487 -5.25 19.83 17.42
C GLY A 487 -5.26 18.70 18.44
N PRO A 488 -5.84 17.51 18.15
CA PRO A 488 -5.74 16.34 19.01
C PRO A 488 -4.30 15.92 19.31
N THR A 489 -3.46 15.84 18.28
CA THR A 489 -2.04 15.50 18.45
C THR A 489 -1.31 16.53 19.31
N LEU A 490 -1.57 17.85 19.10
CA LEU A 490 -1.03 18.90 19.96
C LEU A 490 -1.40 18.68 21.43
N THR A 491 -2.66 18.35 21.69
CA THR A 491 -3.14 18.08 23.05
C THR A 491 -2.35 16.93 23.70
N ARG A 492 -2.14 15.83 22.97
CA ARG A 492 -1.36 14.68 23.47
C ARG A 492 0.11 15.02 23.69
N LEU A 493 0.76 15.71 22.74
CA LEU A 493 2.16 16.14 22.89
C LEU A 493 2.36 17.06 24.10
N ASN A 494 1.45 18.02 24.32
CA ASN A 494 1.53 18.91 25.46
C ASN A 494 1.33 18.18 26.79
N ALA A 495 0.42 17.20 26.84
CA ALA A 495 0.25 16.32 27.99
C ALA A 495 1.48 15.44 28.27
N LEU A 496 2.22 15.06 27.23
CA LEU A 496 3.49 14.31 27.33
C LEU A 496 4.70 15.21 27.67
N GLY A 497 4.52 16.53 27.85
CA GLY A 497 5.56 17.47 28.26
C GLY A 497 6.31 18.16 27.10
N TYR A 498 5.85 18.07 25.86
CA TYR A 498 6.51 18.66 24.68
C TYR A 498 6.03 20.09 24.34
N ARG A 499 5.24 20.76 25.22
CA ARG A 499 4.67 22.09 24.98
C ARG A 499 5.72 23.13 24.53
N ALA A 500 6.92 23.10 25.10
CA ALA A 500 8.00 24.01 24.74
C ALA A 500 8.55 23.79 23.31
N LEU A 501 8.33 22.60 22.72
CA LEU A 501 8.75 22.26 21.35
C LEU A 501 7.64 22.44 20.34
N THR A 502 6.37 22.41 20.76
CA THR A 502 5.22 22.63 19.86
C THR A 502 4.88 24.11 19.68
N GLY A 503 5.19 24.96 20.66
CA GLY A 503 4.98 26.42 20.63
C GLY A 503 3.53 26.89 20.74
N PHE A 504 2.57 25.97 20.84
CA PHE A 504 1.14 26.23 20.91
C PHE A 504 0.44 25.37 21.96
N GLU A 505 -0.76 25.79 22.34
CA GLU A 505 -1.72 25.00 23.10
C GLU A 505 -3.12 25.18 22.52
N VAL A 506 -4.00 24.20 22.79
CA VAL A 506 -5.43 24.32 22.51
C VAL A 506 -6.08 25.19 23.60
N ALA A 507 -6.61 26.33 23.19
CA ALA A 507 -7.30 27.28 24.10
C ALA A 507 -8.78 26.95 24.24
N ASP A 508 -9.43 26.49 23.20
CA ASP A 508 -10.86 26.15 23.16
C ASP A 508 -11.14 25.11 22.05
N VAL A 509 -12.23 24.37 22.20
CA VAL A 509 -12.69 23.36 21.21
C VAL A 509 -14.14 23.64 20.86
N ARG A 510 -14.43 23.84 19.57
CA ARG A 510 -15.75 24.21 19.09
C ARG A 510 -16.27 23.33 17.98
N HIS A 511 -17.58 23.23 17.93
CA HIS A 511 -18.31 22.46 16.93
C HIS A 511 -19.13 23.33 15.96
N GLU A 512 -19.11 24.65 16.13
CA GLU A 512 -19.76 25.59 15.24
C GLU A 512 -19.00 25.71 13.93
N ASP A 513 -19.72 26.05 12.88
CA ASP A 513 -19.16 26.34 11.57
C ASP A 513 -18.25 27.56 11.65
N CYS A 514 -17.13 27.50 10.93
CA CYS A 514 -16.19 28.61 10.88
C CYS A 514 -15.55 28.73 9.49
N ILE A 515 -15.11 29.94 9.19
CA ILE A 515 -14.31 30.28 8.02
C ILE A 515 -12.88 30.49 8.48
N GLU A 516 -11.93 29.88 7.81
CA GLU A 516 -10.52 30.19 7.92
C GLU A 516 -10.20 31.38 7.04
N GLU A 517 -9.56 32.40 7.60
CA GLU A 517 -9.04 33.56 6.87
C GLU A 517 -7.52 33.59 7.00
N LEU A 518 -6.82 33.64 5.85
CA LEU A 518 -5.36 33.61 5.77
C LEU A 518 -4.80 34.99 6.18
N THR A 519 -3.86 35.02 7.14
CA THR A 519 -3.19 36.25 7.59
C THR A 519 -2.20 36.78 6.56
N ASP A 520 -1.66 37.96 6.80
CA ASP A 520 -0.55 38.56 6.04
C ASP A 520 0.81 37.94 6.49
N HIS A 521 0.96 36.64 6.30
CA HIS A 521 2.17 35.91 6.62
C HIS A 521 2.85 35.45 5.31
N PRO A 522 4.20 35.49 5.19
CA PRO A 522 4.92 35.12 3.94
C PRO A 522 4.56 33.73 3.39
N LEU A 523 4.25 32.75 4.23
CA LEU A 523 3.84 31.42 3.80
C LEU A 523 2.45 31.39 3.14
N ASN A 524 1.64 32.44 3.28
CA ASN A 524 0.37 32.61 2.58
C ASN A 524 0.54 33.28 1.21
N ALA A 525 1.69 33.93 0.96
CA ALA A 525 2.04 34.58 -0.28
C ALA A 525 0.89 35.41 -0.88
N ALA A 526 0.55 35.21 -2.16
CA ALA A 526 -0.52 35.93 -2.86
C ALA A 526 -1.94 35.62 -2.35
N PHE A 527 -2.10 34.76 -1.38
CA PHE A 527 -3.39 34.34 -0.85
C PHE A 527 -3.72 34.97 0.52
N ALA A 528 -2.90 35.89 1.02
CA ALA A 528 -3.21 36.71 2.20
C ALA A 528 -4.60 37.35 2.08
N GLY A 529 -5.40 37.34 3.14
CA GLY A 529 -6.77 37.85 3.18
C GLY A 529 -7.82 36.96 2.47
N ARG A 530 -7.45 35.83 1.89
CA ARG A 530 -8.40 34.87 1.32
C ARG A 530 -9.08 34.06 2.41
N SER A 531 -10.36 33.79 2.20
CA SER A 531 -11.20 33.05 3.14
C SER A 531 -11.71 31.77 2.51
N ARG A 532 -11.92 30.74 3.34
CA ARG A 532 -12.53 29.47 2.97
C ARG A 532 -13.12 28.76 4.18
N ASN A 533 -13.90 27.72 3.95
CA ASN A 533 -14.42 26.92 5.05
C ASN A 533 -13.27 26.29 5.85
N GLY A 534 -13.22 26.54 7.14
CA GLY A 534 -12.39 25.83 8.11
C GLY A 534 -13.12 24.61 8.68
N ARG A 535 -14.42 24.76 8.94
CA ARG A 535 -15.33 23.71 9.37
C ARG A 535 -16.75 23.99 8.90
N GLN A 536 -17.48 22.94 8.58
CA GLN A 536 -18.92 22.97 8.33
C GLN A 536 -19.65 21.93 9.18
N SER A 537 -20.93 22.15 9.48
CA SER A 537 -21.73 21.35 10.41
C SER A 537 -21.86 19.88 10.04
N PHE A 538 -21.77 19.53 8.75
CA PHE A 538 -21.76 18.14 8.30
C PHE A 538 -20.42 17.44 8.50
N TRP A 539 -19.32 18.16 8.81
CA TRP A 539 -18.07 17.56 9.25
C TRP A 539 -18.08 17.39 10.75
N LYS A 540 -17.89 16.16 11.20
CA LYS A 540 -18.00 15.82 12.62
C LYS A 540 -16.78 16.24 13.45
N CYS A 541 -15.67 16.63 12.82
CA CYS A 541 -14.47 17.05 13.53
C CYS A 541 -14.64 18.46 14.12
N PRO A 542 -14.26 18.71 15.39
CA PRO A 542 -14.27 20.04 15.97
C PRO A 542 -13.16 20.93 15.39
N THR A 543 -13.26 22.25 15.64
CA THR A 543 -12.17 23.20 15.47
C THR A 543 -11.49 23.44 16.82
N TYR A 544 -10.18 23.33 16.84
CA TYR A 544 -9.32 23.60 18.00
C TYR A 544 -8.75 25.01 17.86
N PHE A 545 -9.15 25.90 18.73
CA PHE A 545 -8.61 27.26 18.74
C PHE A 545 -7.24 27.27 19.42
N LEU A 546 -6.25 27.76 18.71
CA LEU A 546 -4.86 27.73 19.13
C LEU A 546 -4.46 29.00 19.85
N ARG A 547 -3.61 28.86 20.87
CA ARG A 547 -2.95 29.96 21.55
C ARG A 547 -1.44 29.75 21.49
N PRO A 548 -0.66 30.75 21.03
CA PRO A 548 0.79 30.73 21.13
C PRO A 548 1.26 30.59 22.58
N THR A 549 2.29 29.80 22.82
CA THR A 549 2.92 29.62 24.16
C THR A 549 4.42 29.94 24.13
N ALA A 550 4.93 30.35 22.98
CA ALA A 550 6.32 30.76 22.76
C ALA A 550 6.37 32.06 21.95
N ASP A 551 7.33 32.93 22.24
CA ASP A 551 7.47 34.26 21.59
C ASP A 551 7.74 34.17 20.08
N GLY A 552 8.30 33.06 19.58
CA GLY A 552 8.55 32.85 18.16
C GLY A 552 7.39 32.22 17.38
N ALA A 553 6.27 31.92 18.01
CA ALA A 553 5.12 31.31 17.36
C ALA A 553 4.37 32.34 16.49
N GLN A 554 4.10 31.97 15.22
CA GLN A 554 3.51 32.87 14.22
C GLN A 554 2.17 32.32 13.71
N LEU A 555 1.23 33.23 13.43
CA LEU A 555 -0.15 32.91 13.06
C LEU A 555 -0.30 32.94 11.55
N LEU A 556 -0.71 31.80 10.95
CA LEU A 556 -0.96 31.68 9.50
C LEU A 556 -2.41 31.95 9.13
N SER A 557 -3.35 31.61 10.02
CA SER A 557 -4.76 31.87 9.78
C SER A 557 -5.53 32.06 11.09
N ARG A 558 -6.66 32.75 10.97
CA ARG A 558 -7.63 32.98 12.05
C ARG A 558 -8.99 32.40 11.68
N CYS A 559 -9.83 32.15 12.66
CA CYS A 559 -11.24 31.81 12.45
C CYS A 559 -12.11 33.08 12.48
N VAL A 560 -13.01 33.14 11.49
CA VAL A 560 -14.11 34.11 11.45
C VAL A 560 -15.44 33.36 11.26
N ASN A 561 -16.54 33.96 11.69
CA ASN A 561 -17.88 33.45 11.42
C ASN A 561 -18.39 33.90 10.04
N TYR A 562 -19.59 33.46 9.63
CA TYR A 562 -20.20 33.85 8.34
C TYR A 562 -20.58 35.34 8.22
N THR A 563 -20.38 36.14 9.26
CA THR A 563 -20.45 37.61 9.22
C THR A 563 -19.06 38.26 9.25
N TYR A 564 -17.99 37.46 9.04
CA TYR A 564 -16.60 37.88 9.04
C TYR A 564 -16.12 38.52 10.35
N ARG A 565 -16.78 38.21 11.46
CA ARG A 565 -16.29 38.58 12.79
C ARG A 565 -15.34 37.51 13.30
N GLU A 566 -14.19 37.94 13.80
CA GLU A 566 -13.22 37.04 14.40
C GLU A 566 -13.82 36.27 15.58
N THR A 567 -13.66 34.97 15.57
CA THR A 567 -14.05 34.02 16.62
C THR A 567 -12.86 33.44 17.35
N ALA A 568 -11.71 33.33 16.65
CA ALA A 568 -10.42 32.96 17.22
C ALA A 568 -9.27 33.57 16.42
N PRO A 569 -8.24 34.12 17.10
CA PRO A 569 -7.11 34.78 16.43
C PRO A 569 -6.17 33.77 15.74
N CYS A 570 -6.20 32.48 16.10
CA CYS A 570 -5.35 31.46 15.52
C CYS A 570 -6.08 30.13 15.36
N CYS A 571 -6.08 29.61 14.12
CA CYS A 571 -6.48 28.25 13.83
C CYS A 571 -5.45 27.49 12.97
N LEU A 572 -4.38 28.14 12.53
CA LEU A 572 -3.19 27.55 11.92
C LEU A 572 -1.99 28.40 12.30
N GLY A 573 -0.94 27.77 12.83
CA GLY A 573 0.25 28.46 13.27
C GLY A 573 1.53 27.68 13.01
N VAL A 574 2.65 28.38 12.97
CA VAL A 574 4.00 27.80 12.78
C VAL A 574 4.95 28.28 13.88
N TYR A 575 5.92 27.42 14.20
CA TYR A 575 6.91 27.70 15.22
C TYR A 575 8.24 27.00 14.86
N GLU A 576 9.35 27.73 14.98
CA GLU A 576 10.69 27.15 14.98
C GLU A 576 11.17 27.04 16.42
N ASN A 577 11.37 25.82 16.90
CA ASN A 577 11.66 25.55 18.28
C ASN A 577 13.15 25.68 18.62
N ARG A 578 13.49 25.70 19.91
CA ARG A 578 14.85 25.85 20.42
C ARG A 578 15.84 24.74 20.01
N GLU A 579 15.33 23.58 19.56
CA GLU A 579 16.13 22.47 19.03
C GLU A 579 16.34 22.62 17.49
N GLY A 580 15.87 23.72 16.92
CA GLY A 580 15.96 24.05 15.51
C GLY A 580 14.89 23.35 14.66
N GLY A 581 14.01 22.54 15.25
CA GLY A 581 12.92 21.90 14.53
C GLY A 581 11.78 22.87 14.20
N ARG A 582 11.02 22.57 13.16
CA ARG A 582 9.89 23.40 12.69
C ARG A 582 8.59 22.66 12.87
N VAL A 583 7.59 23.31 13.45
CA VAL A 583 6.28 22.75 13.74
C VAL A 583 5.20 23.60 13.09
N CYS A 584 4.25 22.95 12.40
CA CYS A 584 3.01 23.58 11.98
C CYS A 584 1.84 22.88 12.66
N VAL A 585 1.00 23.64 13.34
CA VAL A 585 -0.19 23.15 14.04
C VAL A 585 -1.43 23.63 13.33
N ALA A 586 -2.30 22.69 12.93
CA ALA A 586 -3.62 22.99 12.39
C ALA A 586 -4.71 22.69 13.41
N GLY A 587 -5.50 23.70 13.76
CA GLY A 587 -6.59 23.61 14.72
C GLY A 587 -7.93 23.24 14.13
N TYR A 588 -8.08 23.13 12.82
CA TYR A 588 -9.21 22.51 12.14
C TYR A 588 -8.79 21.13 11.61
N TYR A 589 -9.69 20.40 10.95
CA TYR A 589 -9.34 19.10 10.35
C TYR A 589 -8.49 19.30 9.08
N PRO A 590 -7.16 19.10 9.13
CA PRO A 590 -6.25 19.55 8.08
C PRO A 590 -6.02 18.49 6.97
N TRP A 591 -6.69 17.36 7.08
CA TRP A 591 -6.45 16.19 6.23
C TRP A 591 -7.37 16.12 5.03
N GLU A 592 -8.33 17.01 4.93
CA GLU A 592 -9.30 17.13 3.84
C GLU A 592 -9.35 18.55 3.31
N GLN A 593 -10.01 18.74 2.15
CA GLN A 593 -10.21 20.02 1.50
C GLN A 593 -8.92 20.77 1.15
N LEU A 594 -7.91 20.02 0.79
CA LEU A 594 -6.61 20.51 0.35
C LEU A 594 -6.58 20.84 -1.16
N GLN A 595 -7.64 20.52 -1.88
CA GLN A 595 -7.73 20.58 -3.34
C GLN A 595 -8.29 21.90 -3.87
N ASN A 596 -8.21 23.00 -3.12
CA ASN A 596 -8.41 24.34 -3.66
C ASN A 596 -7.09 25.10 -3.78
N LEU A 597 -7.04 26.07 -4.70
CA LEU A 597 -5.79 26.74 -5.08
C LEU A 597 -5.05 27.36 -3.90
N SER A 598 -5.75 28.15 -3.06
CA SER A 598 -5.13 28.86 -1.94
C SER A 598 -4.57 27.88 -0.88
N LYS A 599 -5.33 26.81 -0.56
CA LYS A 599 -4.89 25.84 0.45
C LYS A 599 -3.77 24.95 -0.06
N SER A 600 -3.87 24.49 -1.30
CA SER A 600 -2.80 23.70 -1.94
C SER A 600 -1.49 24.49 -1.96
N ALA A 601 -1.52 25.77 -2.36
CA ALA A 601 -0.36 26.64 -2.36
C ALA A 601 0.21 26.88 -0.95
N GLN A 602 -0.66 27.20 0.05
CA GLN A 602 -0.25 27.35 1.43
C GLN A 602 0.39 26.08 1.99
N LEU A 603 -0.24 24.91 1.75
CA LEU A 603 0.28 23.62 2.22
C LEU A 603 1.68 23.33 1.65
N LYS A 604 1.89 23.55 0.35
CA LYS A 604 3.19 23.37 -0.30
C LYS A 604 4.25 24.30 0.28
N ALA A 605 3.91 25.57 0.53
CA ALA A 605 4.81 26.53 1.18
C ALA A 605 5.15 26.10 2.62
N ILE A 606 4.16 25.60 3.39
CA ILE A 606 4.38 25.06 4.74
C ILE A 606 5.30 23.85 4.69
N MET A 607 5.06 22.88 3.81
CA MET A 607 5.88 21.65 3.71
C MET A 607 7.32 21.96 3.27
N ARG A 608 7.51 22.91 2.36
CA ARG A 608 8.83 23.42 1.98
C ARG A 608 9.52 24.08 3.19
N TRP A 609 8.83 24.91 3.94
CA TRP A 609 9.37 25.54 5.14
C TRP A 609 9.70 24.50 6.23
N LEU A 610 8.80 23.57 6.54
CA LEU A 610 9.01 22.49 7.51
C LEU A 610 10.24 21.65 7.18
N SER A 611 10.40 21.30 5.92
CA SER A 611 11.53 20.50 5.43
C SER A 611 12.85 21.28 5.31
N LYS A 612 12.87 22.60 5.52
CA LYS A 612 14.05 23.45 5.30
C LYS A 612 14.65 23.27 3.88
N ASP A 613 13.79 23.28 2.87
CA ASP A 613 14.16 23.06 1.46
C ASP A 613 14.81 21.68 1.16
N THR A 614 14.51 20.65 1.96
CA THR A 614 15.02 19.28 1.72
C THR A 614 14.04 18.35 1.01
N LEU A 615 12.82 18.80 0.68
CA LEU A 615 11.92 17.99 -0.15
C LEU A 615 12.64 17.59 -1.45
N PRO A 616 12.65 16.31 -1.84
CA PRO A 616 13.42 15.88 -3.01
C PRO A 616 12.83 16.39 -4.32
N ALA A 617 11.50 16.44 -4.41
CA ALA A 617 10.74 17.04 -5.50
C ALA A 617 9.29 17.28 -5.07
N TYR A 618 8.57 18.20 -5.74
CA TYR A 618 7.14 18.39 -5.58
C TYR A 618 6.56 19.17 -6.77
N VAL A 619 5.26 18.97 -7.03
CA VAL A 619 4.52 19.75 -8.05
C VAL A 619 4.07 21.06 -7.43
N VAL A 620 4.56 22.19 -7.94
CA VAL A 620 4.23 23.52 -7.43
C VAL A 620 2.92 24.04 -8.03
N SER A 621 2.60 23.68 -9.26
CA SER A 621 1.34 24.04 -9.93
C SER A 621 0.12 23.37 -9.27
N PHE A 622 -1.07 23.87 -9.59
CA PHE A 622 -2.32 23.38 -9.01
C PHE A 622 -2.88 22.21 -9.81
N HIS A 623 -2.46 21.00 -9.41
CA HIS A 623 -2.90 19.74 -10.02
C HIS A 623 -3.09 18.66 -8.94
N ARG A 624 -3.98 17.69 -9.21
CA ARG A 624 -4.12 16.49 -8.38
C ARG A 624 -3.18 15.42 -8.92
N MET A 625 -2.06 15.22 -8.23
CA MET A 625 -0.99 14.32 -8.63
C MET A 625 -0.40 13.58 -7.44
N ASN A 626 -0.01 12.33 -7.64
CA ASN A 626 0.75 11.54 -6.67
C ASN A 626 2.20 11.36 -7.15
N LEU A 627 3.15 11.49 -6.22
CA LEU A 627 4.58 11.37 -6.48
C LEU A 627 5.24 10.34 -5.57
N TRP A 628 6.05 9.49 -6.18
CA TRP A 628 6.99 8.59 -5.49
C TRP A 628 8.40 8.96 -5.93
N VAL A 629 9.15 9.58 -5.01
CA VAL A 629 10.49 10.11 -5.30
C VAL A 629 11.54 9.24 -4.63
N ARG A 630 12.58 8.88 -5.38
CA ARG A 630 13.69 8.04 -4.90
C ARG A 630 15.04 8.53 -5.40
N HIS A 631 16.09 8.15 -4.66
CA HIS A 631 17.47 8.28 -5.09
C HIS A 631 18.02 6.87 -5.35
N PRO A 632 17.92 6.32 -6.57
CA PRO A 632 18.40 4.99 -6.89
C PRO A 632 19.92 4.86 -6.90
N GLY A 633 20.64 5.96 -6.84
CA GLY A 633 22.09 6.07 -6.69
C GLY A 633 22.45 7.45 -6.19
N ASP A 634 23.71 7.66 -5.80
CA ASP A 634 24.20 8.90 -5.19
C ASP A 634 24.02 10.16 -6.07
N ARG A 635 23.78 9.97 -7.37
CA ARG A 635 23.73 11.03 -8.38
C ARG A 635 22.49 10.97 -9.26
N SER A 636 21.38 10.46 -8.76
CA SER A 636 20.16 10.39 -9.56
C SER A 636 18.91 10.62 -8.72
N VAL A 637 17.92 11.24 -9.34
CA VAL A 637 16.57 11.38 -8.81
C VAL A 637 15.61 10.71 -9.77
N ALA A 638 14.82 9.77 -9.28
CA ALA A 638 13.77 9.11 -10.04
C ALA A 638 12.41 9.43 -9.42
N ILE A 639 11.43 9.80 -10.24
CA ILE A 639 10.10 10.19 -9.80
C ILE A 639 9.07 9.45 -10.65
N ALA A 640 8.30 8.57 -10.04
CA ALA A 640 7.05 8.13 -10.63
C ALA A 640 5.98 9.18 -10.32
N LEU A 641 5.37 9.73 -11.35
CA LEU A 641 4.38 10.82 -11.27
C LEU A 641 3.09 10.37 -11.93
N LEU A 642 2.01 10.34 -11.17
CA LEU A 642 0.67 9.93 -11.62
C LEU A 642 -0.28 11.12 -11.66
N ASN A 643 -0.87 11.42 -12.82
CA ASN A 643 -2.05 12.28 -12.89
C ASN A 643 -3.27 11.51 -12.34
N SER A 644 -3.61 11.71 -11.07
CA SER A 644 -4.72 11.02 -10.40
C SER A 644 -6.05 11.77 -10.53
N TYR A 645 -6.28 12.38 -11.70
CA TYR A 645 -7.48 13.15 -12.01
C TYR A 645 -8.05 12.76 -13.39
N LEU A 646 -9.32 13.10 -13.64
CA LEU A 646 -10.01 12.78 -14.89
C LEU A 646 -9.76 13.78 -16.03
N ASP A 647 -9.16 14.93 -15.71
CA ASP A 647 -8.75 15.89 -16.73
C ASP A 647 -7.28 15.72 -17.10
N PRO A 648 -6.88 16.01 -18.34
CA PRO A 648 -5.47 16.10 -18.70
C PRO A 648 -4.76 17.18 -17.88
N ALA A 649 -3.60 16.88 -17.34
CA ALA A 649 -2.80 17.83 -16.60
C ALA A 649 -1.92 18.64 -17.56
N HIS A 650 -2.32 19.88 -17.83
CA HIS A 650 -1.60 20.82 -18.69
C HIS A 650 -0.72 21.76 -17.87
N GLY A 651 0.51 22.03 -18.34
CA GLY A 651 1.38 23.00 -17.70
C GLY A 651 1.81 22.62 -16.27
N VAL A 652 2.02 21.35 -16.03
CA VAL A 652 2.54 20.86 -14.75
C VAL A 652 3.92 21.43 -14.49
N GLU A 653 4.11 22.12 -13.36
CA GLU A 653 5.38 22.63 -12.92
C GLU A 653 5.92 21.75 -11.78
N LEU A 654 7.00 21.04 -12.06
CA LEU A 654 7.71 20.16 -11.13
C LEU A 654 8.98 20.84 -10.64
N LEU A 655 9.12 21.00 -9.35
CA LEU A 655 10.38 21.39 -8.71
C LEU A 655 11.13 20.14 -8.27
N VAL A 656 12.37 20.01 -8.71
CA VAL A 656 13.27 18.91 -8.34
C VAL A 656 14.51 19.49 -7.67
N ARG A 657 14.87 18.96 -6.51
CA ARG A 657 16.10 19.33 -5.80
C ARG A 657 17.30 18.68 -6.50
N THR A 658 17.89 19.41 -7.42
CA THR A 658 18.97 18.94 -8.29
C THR A 658 19.84 20.09 -8.78
N GLY A 659 21.08 19.81 -9.13
CA GLY A 659 21.95 20.73 -9.86
C GLY A 659 21.89 20.60 -11.38
N ASN A 660 21.14 19.63 -11.92
CA ASN A 660 21.03 19.40 -13.35
C ASN A 660 19.83 20.13 -13.96
N ASP A 661 20.04 20.77 -15.10
CA ASP A 661 19.01 21.49 -15.83
C ASP A 661 18.28 20.61 -16.87
N LEU A 662 18.69 19.35 -17.04
CA LEU A 662 18.08 18.43 -17.99
C LEU A 662 17.48 17.22 -17.28
N MET A 663 16.27 16.85 -17.64
CA MET A 663 15.63 15.62 -17.23
C MET A 663 15.01 14.85 -18.40
N LYS A 664 14.75 13.58 -18.22
CA LYS A 664 14.02 12.73 -19.16
C LYS A 664 12.69 12.31 -18.54
N ILE A 665 11.64 12.31 -19.35
CA ILE A 665 10.32 11.78 -19.00
C ILE A 665 10.03 10.61 -19.92
N THR A 666 9.58 9.48 -19.37
CA THR A 666 9.11 8.31 -20.12
C THR A 666 7.65 8.06 -19.79
N ASP A 667 6.77 8.00 -20.78
CA ASP A 667 5.36 7.67 -20.61
C ASP A 667 5.11 6.14 -20.56
N MET A 668 3.87 5.72 -20.27
CA MET A 668 3.50 4.29 -20.18
C MET A 668 3.62 3.54 -21.53
N ARG A 669 3.85 4.24 -22.65
CA ARG A 669 4.12 3.65 -23.97
C ARG A 669 5.60 3.54 -24.27
N GLY A 670 6.47 4.01 -23.34
CA GLY A 670 7.93 4.00 -23.50
C GLY A 670 8.47 5.19 -24.32
N VAL A 671 7.67 6.22 -24.59
CA VAL A 671 8.11 7.42 -25.30
C VAL A 671 8.92 8.29 -24.35
N GLU A 672 10.19 8.53 -24.69
CA GLU A 672 11.08 9.42 -23.95
C GLU A 672 11.03 10.85 -24.48
N THR A 673 10.91 11.80 -23.58
CA THR A 673 10.92 13.25 -23.89
C THR A 673 11.94 13.95 -22.98
N PRO A 674 12.96 14.64 -23.53
CA PRO A 674 13.85 15.47 -22.73
C PRO A 674 13.13 16.79 -22.37
N VAL A 675 13.33 17.27 -21.15
CA VAL A 675 12.80 18.55 -20.67
C VAL A 675 13.89 19.34 -20.01
N GLN A 676 13.99 20.62 -20.41
CA GLN A 676 14.94 21.58 -19.88
C GLN A 676 14.32 22.38 -18.73
N ALA A 677 15.08 22.63 -17.68
CA ALA A 677 14.67 23.53 -16.61
C ALA A 677 14.51 24.97 -17.12
N ASP A 678 13.47 25.65 -16.68
CA ASP A 678 13.16 27.04 -17.06
C ASP A 678 13.40 28.04 -15.93
N LEU A 679 13.63 27.56 -14.69
CA LEU A 679 13.86 28.40 -13.53
C LEU A 679 14.73 27.68 -12.48
N THR A 680 15.56 28.47 -11.78
CA THR A 680 16.23 28.05 -10.55
C THR A 680 15.55 28.74 -9.36
N ASP A 681 15.15 27.95 -8.34
CA ASP A 681 14.53 28.42 -7.10
C ASP A 681 15.27 27.81 -5.90
N GLY A 682 16.29 28.50 -5.43
CA GLY A 682 17.18 27.98 -4.38
C GLY A 682 17.85 26.67 -4.81
N PRO A 683 17.67 25.57 -4.05
CA PRO A 683 18.25 24.28 -4.40
C PRO A 683 17.47 23.54 -5.50
N TYR A 684 16.37 24.11 -5.99
CA TYR A 684 15.49 23.46 -6.96
C TYR A 684 15.71 23.95 -8.38
N ARG A 685 15.47 23.04 -9.33
CA ARG A 685 15.22 23.34 -10.74
C ARG A 685 13.75 23.13 -11.03
N ARG A 686 13.11 24.10 -11.73
CA ARG A 686 11.73 23.96 -12.19
C ARG A 686 11.70 23.43 -13.61
N PHE A 687 10.85 22.42 -13.81
CA PHE A 687 10.61 21.82 -15.11
C PHE A 687 9.14 21.94 -15.46
N ARG A 688 8.82 22.36 -16.69
CA ARG A 688 7.46 22.33 -17.24
C ARG A 688 7.27 21.05 -18.02
N LEU A 689 6.39 20.19 -17.52
CA LEU A 689 6.17 18.87 -18.09
C LEU A 689 5.26 18.93 -19.30
N PRO A 690 5.39 18.00 -20.27
CA PRO A 690 4.37 17.73 -21.28
C PRO A 690 3.02 17.45 -20.60
N THR A 691 1.93 17.58 -21.38
CA THR A 691 0.60 17.18 -20.89
C THR A 691 0.59 15.72 -20.47
N ILE A 692 0.11 15.46 -19.27
CA ILE A 692 -0.06 14.09 -18.75
C ILE A 692 -1.55 13.75 -18.85
N PRO A 693 -1.91 12.71 -19.61
CA PRO A 693 -3.31 12.29 -19.75
C PRO A 693 -3.96 11.90 -18.42
N PRO A 694 -5.30 11.83 -18.35
CA PRO A 694 -6.03 11.36 -17.18
C PRO A 694 -5.60 9.95 -16.79
N TRP A 695 -5.35 9.76 -15.50
CA TRP A 695 -4.95 8.46 -14.93
C TRP A 695 -3.82 7.77 -15.70
N GLU A 696 -2.82 8.57 -16.08
CA GLU A 696 -1.57 8.09 -16.70
C GLU A 696 -0.40 8.40 -15.79
N MET A 697 0.58 7.47 -15.80
CA MET A 697 1.82 7.61 -15.07
C MET A 697 2.96 7.94 -16.01
N VAL A 698 3.89 8.76 -15.55
CA VAL A 698 5.17 9.00 -16.21
C VAL A 698 6.31 8.73 -15.23
N LEU A 699 7.43 8.24 -15.75
CA LEU A 699 8.68 8.13 -15.02
C LEU A 699 9.58 9.30 -15.40
N VAL A 700 9.98 10.08 -14.40
CA VAL A 700 10.94 11.17 -14.54
C VAL A 700 12.27 10.70 -14.00
N PHE A 701 13.35 10.97 -14.73
CA PHE A 701 14.71 10.64 -14.33
C PHE A 701 15.64 11.84 -14.53
N VAL A 702 16.39 12.18 -13.48
CA VAL A 702 17.36 13.26 -13.47
C VAL A 702 18.71 12.71 -13.00
N GLU A 703 19.72 12.74 -13.87
CA GLU A 703 21.08 12.47 -13.45
C GLU A 703 21.68 13.74 -12.81
N GLN A 704 22.35 13.62 -11.68
CA GLN A 704 23.07 14.77 -11.11
C GLN A 704 24.43 14.91 -11.80
N PRO A 705 24.88 16.14 -12.10
CA PRO A 705 26.20 16.34 -12.67
C PRO A 705 27.28 15.76 -11.75
N ALA A 706 28.36 15.26 -12.36
CA ALA A 706 29.54 14.86 -11.61
C ALA A 706 29.98 16.07 -10.76
N ALA A 707 30.24 15.84 -9.47
CA ALA A 707 30.85 16.87 -8.66
C ALA A 707 32.14 17.28 -9.39
N THR A 708 32.24 18.54 -9.79
CA THR A 708 33.50 19.10 -10.26
C THR A 708 34.48 18.97 -9.12
N ALA A 709 35.50 18.13 -9.32
CA ALA A 709 36.57 17.84 -8.36
C ALA A 709 37.29 19.12 -7.90
#